data_9a57d530e2b388e91804bdf39cf156e8
#
_entry.id   9a57d530e2b388e91804bdf39cf156e8
#
_cell.length_a   1.000
_cell.length_b   1.000
_cell.length_c   1.000
_cell.angle_alpha   90.00
_cell.angle_beta   90.00
_cell.angle_gamma   90.00
#
_symmetry.space_group_name_H-M   'P 1'
#
loop_
_entity.id
_entity.type
_entity.pdbx_description
1 polymer ?
#
loop_
_entity_poly.entity_id
_entity_poly.type
_entity_poly.pdbx_seq_one_letter_code
_entity_poly.pdbx_strand_id
1 'polypeptide(L)'
;MQSDEIASVTLHKRSPLLLHAYVLPFLFLYPLLAYTYYVKYDEWVKSEEWTFVYTAGLLTAHALTYLATHWSVQAKALFTSTSVDAVDMADYVCVLPHPHKGEGEMLRLSRVRREKERDEYSFVYQADKYVLAFPDSQAPPTSITSSSDIRERTFRRVIYPPDAHMPIGDVLECKGLKADKLARAKRIYGGNALDIPVPRFMDLFIEHAVAPFFVFQLFCVGLWLLDEYWWSSLFSLFGLVAFECTVVFQRLRTLSEFRTMSIQPYQVQVYRDGQWQELSTSELLPGDLMSVTRTKADSALPCDVILASGSAIVNEAMLSGESTPLLKEGITLRNKTDILNDQGADKQHCLFGGTKTLQVTPGEPLDGVPAPPDGGALAMVLRTGFGTTQGRLIRLMVFTNENRVSANNWESFVFIAFLLIFAIAASAYVWVNGLKMNRPKGKLMLDCVLIITSVVPPELPMELSMAVNASLVALAKHAIFCTEPFRIPYAGRVDVCCFDKTGTITGEDLEVQGIVGTNSNGSEPLRDTLVDPAQASTTTKLVLAAAHSLVIVDDEVVGDPMERRALESIGWTVKPGDLICSNEAKGSQVKIQTRFLFSSALKRMSTLSQLPSNKQLLAATKGAPEVLKPMFAVLPSNYDDLYRHYTRRGSRVIALGYRWMDASAARSIKREQVECELQFAGFLVLHCPLKADAIDSIQQLNESSHRCVMITGDNALTAVRVAEEVEIVVREPIVLDKREGGEDHDLVWRTTEDKIVHDQDVDCDLHRHLFDEYDICVTGAALRQFETQPARLRELIANTVVYARVSPNQKELILSTLRSLNYITLMAGDGTNDVGALKAANIGVALLDGSEEDLKKITEHQRLERMKKVYESQLNMMARWNQPPPPVPPALKAA
;
A
#
# COMPACT_ATOMS: atom_id res chain seq x y z
N MET A 1 18.30 -9.81 15.02
CA MET A 1 17.75 -8.73 14.19
C MET A 1 16.26 -8.98 14.02
N GLN A 2 15.41 -8.19 14.64
CA GLN A 2 13.96 -8.29 14.44
C GLN A 2 13.53 -7.04 13.65
N SER A 3 13.66 -7.11 12.35
CA SER A 3 12.88 -6.25 11.47
C SER A 3 11.86 -7.13 10.77
N ASP A 4 10.62 -6.69 10.67
CA ASP A 4 9.53 -7.44 10.01
C ASP A 4 9.81 -7.72 8.52
N GLU A 5 10.89 -7.18 7.98
CA GLU A 5 11.22 -7.24 6.55
C GLU A 5 12.44 -8.13 6.24
N ILE A 6 13.42 -8.23 7.15
CA ILE A 6 14.71 -8.91 6.90
C ILE A 6 14.85 -10.16 7.76
N ALA A 7 15.01 -11.31 7.10
CA ALA A 7 15.18 -12.60 7.75
C ALA A 7 16.61 -12.79 8.27
N SER A 8 17.62 -12.43 7.47
CA SER A 8 19.02 -12.57 7.88
C SER A 8 19.94 -11.55 7.20
N VAL A 9 21.01 -11.22 7.90
CA VAL A 9 22.07 -10.32 7.41
C VAL A 9 23.43 -10.98 7.69
N THR A 10 24.25 -11.12 6.65
CA THR A 10 25.61 -11.67 6.76
C THR A 10 26.62 -10.66 6.22
N LEU A 11 27.79 -10.61 6.86
CA LEU A 11 28.87 -9.71 6.51
C LEU A 11 29.88 -10.42 5.63
N HIS A 12 30.33 -9.76 4.57
CA HIS A 12 31.21 -10.32 3.57
C HIS A 12 32.36 -9.39 3.22
N LYS A 13 33.55 -9.98 3.05
CA LYS A 13 34.72 -9.30 2.49
C LYS A 13 34.95 -9.77 1.06
N ARG A 14 35.14 -8.82 0.14
CA ARG A 14 35.35 -9.15 -1.28
C ARG A 14 36.68 -9.91 -1.46
N SER A 15 36.59 -11.04 -2.12
CA SER A 15 37.77 -11.79 -2.52
C SER A 15 38.46 -11.16 -3.74
N PRO A 16 39.77 -11.24 -3.91
CA PRO A 16 40.43 -10.85 -5.17
C PRO A 16 39.84 -11.66 -6.35
N LEU A 17 39.77 -11.05 -7.52
CA LEU A 17 39.12 -11.63 -8.72
C LEU A 17 39.68 -13.02 -9.06
N LEU A 18 40.98 -13.25 -8.88
CA LEU A 18 41.63 -14.53 -9.14
C LEU A 18 41.17 -15.68 -8.22
N LEU A 19 40.60 -15.34 -7.05
CA LEU A 19 40.09 -16.32 -6.08
C LEU A 19 38.57 -16.58 -6.24
N HIS A 20 37.91 -15.93 -7.20
CA HIS A 20 36.50 -16.20 -7.45
C HIS A 20 36.31 -17.62 -7.98
N ALA A 21 35.24 -18.27 -7.54
CA ALA A 21 34.91 -19.64 -7.93
C ALA A 21 34.71 -19.84 -9.44
N TYR A 22 34.36 -18.79 -10.16
CA TYR A 22 34.25 -18.81 -11.62
C TYR A 22 35.55 -18.44 -12.34
N VAL A 23 36.65 -18.16 -11.63
CA VAL A 23 37.99 -17.87 -12.22
C VAL A 23 39.00 -18.94 -11.83
N LEU A 24 39.18 -19.17 -10.55
CA LEU A 24 40.28 -20.05 -10.03
C LEU A 24 40.26 -21.45 -10.60
N PRO A 25 39.16 -22.21 -10.61
CA PRO A 25 39.17 -23.57 -11.16
C PRO A 25 39.47 -23.58 -12.66
N PHE A 26 38.95 -22.60 -13.39
CA PHE A 26 39.07 -22.54 -14.85
C PHE A 26 40.46 -22.08 -15.30
N LEU A 27 41.21 -21.38 -14.45
CA LEU A 27 42.60 -21.04 -14.70
C LEU A 27 43.48 -22.31 -14.81
N PHE A 28 43.10 -23.42 -14.16
CA PHE A 28 43.76 -24.71 -14.27
C PHE A 28 43.14 -25.63 -15.31
N LEU A 29 41.81 -25.59 -15.45
CA LEU A 29 41.09 -26.49 -16.34
C LEU A 29 41.33 -26.18 -17.83
N TYR A 30 41.42 -24.89 -18.21
CA TYR A 30 41.75 -24.54 -19.62
C TYR A 30 43.17 -24.98 -20.03
N PRO A 31 44.24 -24.74 -19.27
CA PRO A 31 45.54 -25.29 -19.56
C PRO A 31 45.61 -26.83 -19.57
N LEU A 32 44.82 -27.46 -18.68
CA LEU A 32 44.71 -28.93 -18.65
C LEU A 32 44.05 -29.44 -19.93
N LEU A 33 42.97 -28.80 -20.38
CA LEU A 33 42.29 -29.11 -21.64
C LEU A 33 43.27 -28.93 -22.84
N ALA A 34 44.02 -27.84 -22.86
CA ALA A 34 45.02 -27.59 -23.88
C ALA A 34 46.13 -28.66 -23.84
N TYR A 35 46.61 -29.01 -22.65
CA TYR A 35 47.59 -30.11 -22.50
C TYR A 35 47.04 -31.45 -22.97
N THR A 36 45.80 -31.80 -22.65
CA THR A 36 45.17 -33.05 -23.10
C THR A 36 45.05 -33.07 -24.64
N TYR A 37 44.74 -31.93 -25.26
CA TYR A 37 44.61 -31.83 -26.71
C TYR A 37 45.94 -31.88 -27.43
N TYR A 38 46.97 -31.17 -26.96
CA TYR A 38 48.25 -31.09 -27.68
C TYR A 38 49.22 -32.20 -27.35
N VAL A 39 49.17 -32.77 -26.14
CA VAL A 39 50.20 -33.74 -25.66
C VAL A 39 49.64 -35.14 -25.46
N LYS A 40 48.41 -35.28 -25.03
CA LYS A 40 47.76 -36.56 -24.68
C LYS A 40 46.58 -36.94 -25.58
N TYR A 41 46.50 -36.38 -26.76
CA TYR A 41 45.39 -36.61 -27.68
C TYR A 41 45.10 -38.09 -27.93
N ASP A 42 46.13 -38.88 -28.33
CA ASP A 42 46.00 -40.29 -28.68
C ASP A 42 45.68 -41.21 -27.48
N GLU A 43 46.06 -40.78 -26.29
CA GLU A 43 45.81 -41.61 -25.07
C GLU A 43 44.47 -41.30 -24.43
N TRP A 44 44.10 -40.05 -24.29
CA TRP A 44 42.97 -39.58 -23.49
C TRP A 44 41.74 -39.15 -24.35
N VAL A 45 41.95 -38.48 -25.45
CA VAL A 45 40.86 -37.93 -26.27
C VAL A 45 40.44 -38.90 -27.36
N LYS A 46 41.38 -39.46 -28.12
CA LYS A 46 41.20 -40.53 -29.14
C LYS A 46 40.33 -40.16 -30.37
N SER A 47 39.55 -39.08 -30.32
CA SER A 47 38.71 -38.65 -31.43
C SER A 47 38.33 -37.15 -31.35
N GLU A 48 38.03 -36.53 -32.48
CA GLU A 48 37.62 -35.16 -32.57
C GLU A 48 36.29 -34.89 -31.83
N GLU A 49 35.42 -35.87 -31.79
CA GLU A 49 34.10 -35.78 -31.11
C GLU A 49 34.29 -35.57 -29.59
N TRP A 50 35.22 -36.30 -28.96
CA TRP A 50 35.52 -36.14 -27.54
C TRP A 50 36.15 -34.78 -27.23
N THR A 51 36.98 -34.26 -28.14
CA THR A 51 37.55 -32.91 -28.02
C THR A 51 36.42 -31.87 -27.96
N PHE A 52 35.44 -32.00 -28.87
CA PHE A 52 34.27 -31.10 -28.89
C PHE A 52 33.48 -31.20 -27.59
N VAL A 53 33.20 -32.42 -27.10
CA VAL A 53 32.47 -32.66 -25.84
C VAL A 53 33.19 -32.03 -24.67
N TYR A 54 34.49 -32.25 -24.51
CA TYR A 54 35.24 -31.68 -23.39
C TYR A 54 35.34 -30.17 -23.49
N THR A 55 35.51 -29.59 -24.65
CA THR A 55 35.58 -28.16 -24.84
C THR A 55 34.21 -27.49 -24.57
N ALA A 56 33.15 -28.00 -25.18
CA ALA A 56 31.79 -27.52 -24.95
C ALA A 56 31.36 -27.68 -23.49
N GLY A 57 31.67 -28.82 -22.87
CA GLY A 57 31.36 -29.08 -21.46
C GLY A 57 32.09 -28.12 -20.51
N LEU A 58 33.39 -27.85 -20.76
CA LEU A 58 34.14 -26.90 -19.96
C LEU A 58 33.65 -25.47 -20.12
N LEU A 59 33.35 -25.03 -21.33
CA LEU A 59 32.78 -23.70 -21.61
C LEU A 59 31.41 -23.53 -20.96
N THR A 60 30.55 -24.53 -21.06
CA THR A 60 29.24 -24.55 -20.43
C THR A 60 29.33 -24.50 -18.90
N ALA A 61 30.21 -25.30 -18.31
CA ALA A 61 30.46 -25.31 -16.86
C ALA A 61 30.96 -23.93 -16.37
N HIS A 62 31.88 -23.31 -17.12
CA HIS A 62 32.37 -21.97 -16.81
C HIS A 62 31.24 -20.93 -16.89
N ALA A 63 30.50 -20.93 -17.98
CA ALA A 63 29.35 -20.04 -18.16
C ALA A 63 28.31 -20.20 -17.03
N LEU A 64 27.93 -21.45 -16.70
CA LEU A 64 26.99 -21.72 -15.62
C LEU A 64 27.50 -21.28 -14.25
N THR A 65 28.80 -21.46 -13.96
CA THR A 65 29.39 -21.01 -12.70
C THR A 65 29.37 -19.50 -12.59
N TYR A 66 29.63 -18.78 -13.68
CA TYR A 66 29.52 -17.33 -13.73
C TYR A 66 28.05 -16.88 -13.58
N LEU A 67 27.12 -17.47 -14.32
CA LEU A 67 25.70 -17.16 -14.33
C LEU A 67 25.03 -17.43 -12.98
N ALA A 68 25.47 -18.46 -12.25
CA ALA A 68 24.98 -18.76 -10.90
C ALA A 68 25.15 -17.56 -9.94
N THR A 69 26.17 -16.72 -10.13
CA THR A 69 26.35 -15.49 -9.34
C THR A 69 25.30 -14.41 -9.62
N HIS A 70 24.59 -14.51 -10.75
CA HIS A 70 23.51 -13.59 -11.13
C HIS A 70 22.14 -14.16 -10.77
N TRP A 71 22.00 -15.48 -10.70
CA TRP A 71 20.74 -16.15 -10.40
C TRP A 71 20.46 -16.31 -8.91
N SER A 72 21.51 -16.30 -8.09
CA SER A 72 21.37 -16.46 -6.64
C SER A 72 22.33 -15.55 -5.89
N VAL A 73 21.76 -14.73 -4.99
CA VAL A 73 22.56 -13.85 -4.11
C VAL A 73 23.46 -14.66 -3.17
N GLN A 74 22.99 -15.82 -2.72
CA GLN A 74 23.78 -16.74 -1.89
C GLN A 74 24.97 -17.32 -2.68
N ALA A 75 24.76 -17.72 -3.94
CA ALA A 75 25.83 -18.18 -4.83
C ALA A 75 26.82 -17.05 -5.12
N LYS A 76 26.34 -15.83 -5.34
CA LYS A 76 27.18 -14.64 -5.49
C LYS A 76 28.06 -14.42 -4.26
N ALA A 77 27.45 -14.44 -3.07
CA ALA A 77 28.19 -14.28 -1.82
C ALA A 77 29.25 -15.36 -1.63
N LEU A 78 28.91 -16.65 -1.89
CA LEU A 78 29.82 -17.79 -1.78
C LEU A 78 30.97 -17.74 -2.79
N PHE A 79 30.70 -17.38 -4.04
CA PHE A 79 31.65 -17.44 -5.15
C PHE A 79 32.58 -16.22 -5.24
N THR A 80 32.18 -15.06 -4.71
CA THR A 80 32.90 -13.80 -4.89
C THR A 80 33.44 -13.21 -3.60
N SER A 81 33.07 -13.74 -2.44
CA SER A 81 33.40 -13.15 -1.15
C SER A 81 33.57 -14.20 -0.07
N THR A 82 34.21 -13.82 1.03
CA THR A 82 34.35 -14.61 2.24
C THR A 82 33.54 -14.02 3.36
N SER A 83 32.82 -14.87 4.10
CA SER A 83 32.07 -14.44 5.29
C SER A 83 33.05 -13.99 6.37
N VAL A 84 32.72 -12.88 7.05
CA VAL A 84 33.52 -12.30 8.15
C VAL A 84 32.58 -11.92 9.30
N ASP A 85 33.05 -12.13 10.54
CA ASP A 85 32.26 -11.79 11.73
C ASP A 85 32.46 -10.33 12.17
N ALA A 86 33.59 -9.71 11.78
CA ALA A 86 33.94 -8.36 12.18
C ALA A 86 33.45 -7.34 11.14
N VAL A 87 32.65 -6.36 11.57
CA VAL A 87 32.12 -5.29 10.71
C VAL A 87 33.22 -4.45 10.09
N ASP A 88 34.33 -4.26 10.83
CA ASP A 88 35.49 -3.45 10.38
C ASP A 88 36.22 -4.05 9.19
N MET A 89 36.08 -5.37 8.98
CA MET A 89 36.70 -6.12 7.86
C MET A 89 35.73 -6.33 6.70
N ALA A 90 34.46 -5.99 6.88
CA ALA A 90 33.43 -6.23 5.86
C ALA A 90 33.38 -5.09 4.83
N ASP A 91 33.29 -5.46 3.55
CA ASP A 91 33.08 -4.53 2.44
C ASP A 91 31.62 -4.52 2.00
N TYR A 92 30.92 -5.67 2.16
CA TYR A 92 29.57 -5.92 1.70
C TYR A 92 28.71 -6.56 2.78
N VAL A 93 27.40 -6.31 2.65
CA VAL A 93 26.35 -6.92 3.47
C VAL A 93 25.45 -7.71 2.54
N CYS A 94 25.26 -8.99 2.80
CA CYS A 94 24.27 -9.80 2.11
C CYS A 94 23.01 -9.81 2.95
N VAL A 95 21.92 -9.26 2.38
CA VAL A 95 20.59 -9.14 3.01
C VAL A 95 19.68 -10.17 2.38
N LEU A 96 19.03 -10.98 3.21
CA LEU A 96 17.98 -11.91 2.80
C LEU A 96 16.68 -11.48 3.47
N PRO A 97 15.66 -11.06 2.72
CA PRO A 97 14.36 -10.70 3.27
C PRO A 97 13.54 -11.92 3.68
N HIS A 98 12.47 -11.70 4.43
CA HIS A 98 11.43 -12.70 4.62
C HIS A 98 10.75 -13.04 3.29
N PRO A 99 10.16 -14.24 3.13
CA PRO A 99 9.37 -14.58 1.96
C PRO A 99 8.32 -13.49 1.68
N HIS A 100 8.17 -13.09 0.42
CA HIS A 100 7.25 -12.05 -0.06
C HIS A 100 7.59 -10.59 0.30
N LYS A 101 8.73 -10.33 0.95
CA LYS A 101 9.17 -8.96 1.34
C LYS A 101 10.27 -8.37 0.44
N GLY A 102 10.46 -8.93 -0.75
CA GLY A 102 11.44 -8.46 -1.74
C GLY A 102 12.52 -9.49 -2.09
N GLU A 103 13.53 -9.05 -2.83
CA GLU A 103 14.66 -9.90 -3.25
C GLU A 103 15.87 -9.71 -2.35
N GLY A 104 16.63 -10.81 -2.17
CA GLY A 104 17.92 -10.74 -1.49
C GLY A 104 18.91 -9.92 -2.30
N GLU A 105 19.77 -9.16 -1.63
CA GLU A 105 20.71 -8.27 -2.30
C GLU A 105 22.05 -8.23 -1.56
N MET A 106 23.13 -8.08 -2.35
CA MET A 106 24.47 -7.86 -1.82
C MET A 106 24.84 -6.38 -1.93
N LEU A 107 24.78 -5.68 -0.80
CA LEU A 107 24.91 -4.24 -0.69
C LEU A 107 26.29 -3.83 -0.19
N ARG A 108 26.77 -2.70 -0.65
CA ARG A 108 28.03 -2.13 -0.16
C ARG A 108 27.84 -1.53 1.23
N LEU A 109 28.70 -1.87 2.17
CA LEU A 109 28.74 -1.27 3.50
C LEU A 109 29.41 0.09 3.44
N SER A 110 28.68 1.14 3.82
CA SER A 110 29.20 2.50 3.92
C SER A 110 29.83 2.70 5.29
N ARG A 111 31.07 3.18 5.32
CA ARG A 111 31.82 3.49 6.54
C ARG A 111 32.08 5.00 6.59
N VAL A 112 31.57 5.66 7.63
CA VAL A 112 31.86 7.07 7.90
C VAL A 112 32.81 7.16 9.07
N ARG A 113 34.03 7.61 8.82
CA ARG A 113 35.08 7.80 9.83
C ARG A 113 34.83 9.09 10.58
N ARG A 114 34.85 9.04 11.91
CA ARG A 114 34.72 10.21 12.80
C ARG A 114 36.02 10.46 13.55
N GLU A 115 36.53 11.69 13.52
CA GLU A 115 37.82 12.05 14.19
C GLU A 115 37.76 11.96 15.71
N LYS A 116 36.56 12.02 16.33
CA LYS A 116 36.40 11.98 17.80
C LYS A 116 35.37 10.97 18.32
N GLU A 117 34.70 10.26 17.43
CA GLU A 117 33.64 9.28 17.75
C GLU A 117 33.91 7.95 17.03
N ARG A 118 33.19 6.91 17.42
CA ARG A 118 33.29 5.59 16.76
C ARG A 118 32.83 5.67 15.29
N ASP A 119 33.45 4.89 14.43
CA ASP A 119 33.08 4.75 13.02
C ASP A 119 31.60 4.32 12.90
N GLU A 120 30.87 4.99 12.04
CA GLU A 120 29.46 4.68 11.77
C GLU A 120 29.36 3.80 10.51
N TYR A 121 28.70 2.64 10.65
CA TYR A 121 28.48 1.70 9.55
C TYR A 121 27.02 1.74 9.16
N SER A 122 26.74 1.85 7.86
CA SER A 122 25.38 1.87 7.34
C SER A 122 25.29 1.25 5.95
N PHE A 123 24.11 0.73 5.63
CA PHE A 123 23.73 0.33 4.27
C PHE A 123 22.31 0.77 3.97
N VAL A 124 21.95 0.82 2.69
CA VAL A 124 20.60 1.16 2.23
C VAL A 124 20.02 -0.07 1.55
N TYR A 125 18.87 -0.52 2.01
CA TYR A 125 18.11 -1.63 1.42
C TYR A 125 16.68 -1.18 1.16
N GLN A 126 16.20 -1.34 -0.06
CA GLN A 126 14.87 -0.91 -0.50
C GLN A 126 14.53 0.54 -0.09
N ALA A 127 15.48 1.45 -0.33
CA ALA A 127 15.43 2.86 0.05
C ALA A 127 15.42 3.18 1.56
N ASP A 128 15.42 2.17 2.44
CA ASP A 128 15.59 2.38 3.88
C ASP A 128 17.05 2.28 4.29
N LYS A 129 17.46 3.18 5.16
CA LYS A 129 18.81 3.19 5.72
C LYS A 129 18.87 2.41 7.02
N TYR A 130 19.80 1.46 7.07
CA TYR A 130 20.12 0.66 8.25
C TYR A 130 21.46 1.09 8.82
N VAL A 131 21.50 1.34 10.12
CA VAL A 131 22.71 1.78 10.84
C VAL A 131 23.05 0.75 11.92
N LEU A 132 24.33 0.53 12.14
CA LEU A 132 24.81 -0.35 13.19
C LEU A 132 24.51 0.28 14.55
N ALA A 133 23.65 -0.34 15.33
CA ALA A 133 23.27 0.09 16.67
C ALA A 133 23.95 -0.78 17.74
N PHE A 134 24.27 -0.16 18.88
CA PHE A 134 24.75 -0.86 20.05
C PHE A 134 23.59 -1.16 20.99
N PRO A 135 23.62 -2.27 21.78
CA PRO A 135 22.50 -2.67 22.64
C PRO A 135 22.08 -1.62 23.68
N ASP A 136 22.97 -0.72 24.08
CA ASP A 136 22.76 0.29 25.15
C ASP A 136 22.39 1.69 24.66
N SER A 137 21.94 1.87 23.42
CA SER A 137 21.68 3.20 22.86
C SER A 137 20.33 3.83 23.25
N GLN A 138 19.86 3.64 24.48
CA GLN A 138 18.92 4.57 25.14
C GLN A 138 19.65 5.68 25.91
N ALA A 139 20.99 5.66 26.01
CA ALA A 139 21.81 6.68 26.63
C ALA A 139 22.76 7.35 25.63
N PRO A 140 23.09 8.65 25.79
CA PRO A 140 24.11 9.30 24.98
C PRO A 140 25.45 8.58 25.16
N PRO A 141 26.31 8.53 24.13
CA PRO A 141 27.52 7.71 24.13
C PRO A 141 28.60 8.33 25.03
N THR A 142 28.60 7.99 26.29
CA THR A 142 29.71 8.23 27.22
C THR A 142 30.02 6.92 27.94
N SER A 143 30.96 6.18 27.44
CA SER A 143 31.95 5.36 28.14
C SER A 143 32.42 4.19 27.27
N ILE A 144 33.72 4.04 27.26
CA ILE A 144 34.50 3.02 26.56
C ILE A 144 34.35 1.70 27.29
N THR A 145 33.89 0.65 26.64
CA THR A 145 33.93 -0.71 27.16
C THR A 145 34.56 -1.69 26.18
N SER A 146 35.18 -2.70 26.73
CA SER A 146 36.12 -3.63 26.18
C SER A 146 35.63 -4.49 24.99
N SER A 147 36.58 -5.11 24.30
CA SER A 147 36.48 -5.91 23.07
C SER A 147 35.54 -7.14 23.09
N SER A 148 34.93 -7.46 24.25
CA SER A 148 33.94 -8.55 24.40
C SER A 148 32.51 -8.19 23.92
N ASP A 149 32.18 -6.89 23.84
CA ASP A 149 30.83 -6.41 23.51
C ASP A 149 30.53 -6.40 21.97
N ILE A 150 31.49 -6.85 21.19
CA ILE A 150 31.38 -6.81 19.71
C ILE A 150 30.37 -7.83 19.17
N ARG A 151 30.01 -8.86 19.95
CA ARG A 151 29.13 -9.97 19.49
C ARG A 151 27.63 -9.64 19.47
N GLU A 152 27.17 -8.53 20.07
CA GLU A 152 25.75 -8.15 20.13
C GLU A 152 25.38 -6.94 19.24
N ARG A 153 26.20 -6.56 18.29
CA ARG A 153 25.92 -5.44 17.38
C ARG A 153 24.88 -5.83 16.33
N THR A 154 23.77 -5.12 16.28
CA THR A 154 22.72 -5.35 15.30
C THR A 154 22.50 -4.12 14.42
N PHE A 155 22.25 -4.32 13.14
CA PHE A 155 21.78 -3.24 12.28
C PHE A 155 20.32 -2.96 12.56
N ARG A 156 19.98 -1.67 12.73
CA ARG A 156 18.60 -1.20 12.93
C ARG A 156 18.24 -0.17 11.87
N ARG A 157 16.99 -0.17 11.46
CA ARG A 157 16.44 0.88 10.60
C ARG A 157 16.58 2.22 11.31
N VAL A 158 16.81 3.30 10.55
CA VAL A 158 16.82 4.66 11.09
C VAL A 158 15.43 4.97 11.67
N ILE A 159 15.42 5.40 12.93
CA ILE A 159 14.22 5.74 13.69
C ILE A 159 13.93 7.23 13.52
N TYR A 160 12.72 7.58 13.10
CA TYR A 160 12.26 8.95 13.03
C TYR A 160 11.75 9.46 14.39
N PRO A 161 11.69 10.80 14.62
CA PRO A 161 11.32 11.36 15.92
C PRO A 161 10.03 10.80 16.53
N PRO A 162 8.90 10.61 15.80
CA PRO A 162 7.69 10.03 16.39
C PRO A 162 7.86 8.58 16.85
N ASP A 163 8.64 7.80 16.09
CA ASP A 163 8.89 6.38 16.39
C ASP A 163 9.84 6.20 17.59
N ALA A 164 10.50 7.28 18.03
CA ALA A 164 11.39 7.32 19.20
C ALA A 164 10.69 7.73 20.50
N HIS A 165 9.36 7.64 20.60
CA HIS A 165 8.57 8.07 21.75
C HIS A 165 8.79 9.55 22.13
N MET A 166 8.70 10.43 21.17
CA MET A 166 8.92 11.86 21.32
C MET A 166 7.86 12.50 22.23
N PRO A 167 8.26 13.28 23.27
CA PRO A 167 7.31 14.05 24.06
C PRO A 167 6.71 15.20 23.24
N ILE A 168 5.45 15.53 23.49
CA ILE A 168 4.76 16.68 22.84
C ILE A 168 5.46 18.01 23.18
N GLY A 169 6.09 18.10 24.35
CA GLY A 169 6.90 19.25 24.73
C GLY A 169 7.99 19.60 23.72
N ASP A 170 8.62 18.62 23.09
CA ASP A 170 9.68 18.82 22.09
C ASP A 170 9.13 19.51 20.82
N VAL A 171 7.85 19.32 20.48
CA VAL A 171 7.19 20.03 19.38
C VAL A 171 6.94 21.49 19.75
N LEU A 172 6.37 21.73 20.94
CA LEU A 172 6.00 23.07 21.40
C LEU A 172 7.20 23.96 21.74
N GLU A 173 8.34 23.37 22.12
CA GLU A 173 9.59 24.06 22.45
C GLU A 173 10.58 24.09 21.27
N CYS A 174 10.16 23.56 20.11
CA CYS A 174 10.99 23.53 18.91
C CYS A 174 11.28 24.95 18.41
N LYS A 175 12.57 25.27 18.27
CA LYS A 175 13.09 26.54 17.72
C LYS A 175 13.85 26.32 16.40
N GLY A 176 13.48 25.27 15.65
CA GLY A 176 14.16 24.88 14.42
C GLY A 176 15.55 24.27 14.65
N LEU A 177 16.13 23.76 13.58
CA LEU A 177 17.45 23.13 13.63
C LEU A 177 18.54 24.19 13.63
N LYS A 178 19.57 24.01 14.52
CA LYS A 178 20.79 24.76 14.52
C LYS A 178 21.85 24.07 13.64
N ALA A 179 22.87 24.81 13.18
CA ALA A 179 23.89 24.31 12.26
C ALA A 179 24.53 22.97 12.67
N ASP A 180 24.83 22.78 13.96
CA ASP A 180 25.42 21.54 14.49
C ASP A 180 24.47 20.35 14.34
N LYS A 181 23.17 20.54 14.68
CA LYS A 181 22.13 19.53 14.57
C LYS A 181 21.77 19.27 13.10
N LEU A 182 21.82 20.29 12.24
CA LEU A 182 21.53 20.22 10.82
C LEU A 182 22.47 19.23 10.11
N ALA A 183 23.80 19.36 10.33
CA ALA A 183 24.78 18.45 9.74
C ALA A 183 24.59 16.99 10.19
N ARG A 184 24.17 16.78 11.44
CA ARG A 184 23.85 15.46 11.97
C ARG A 184 22.57 14.89 11.36
N ALA A 185 21.49 15.67 11.31
CA ALA A 185 20.20 15.26 10.74
C ALA A 185 20.34 14.92 9.24
N LYS A 186 21.06 15.73 8.46
CA LYS A 186 21.34 15.47 7.04
C LYS A 186 22.09 14.16 6.81
N ARG A 187 23.01 13.79 7.69
CA ARG A 187 23.72 12.51 7.62
C ARG A 187 22.83 11.30 7.95
N ILE A 188 21.98 11.44 8.98
CA ILE A 188 21.11 10.35 9.43
C ILE A 188 19.98 10.10 8.45
N TYR A 189 19.22 11.14 8.12
CA TYR A 189 17.97 11.01 7.35
C TYR A 189 18.15 11.19 5.84
N GLY A 190 19.23 11.87 5.40
CA GLY A 190 19.39 12.22 3.98
C GLY A 190 18.56 13.44 3.58
N GLY A 191 18.32 13.62 2.29
CA GLY A 191 17.42 14.66 1.76
C GLY A 191 15.97 14.21 1.73
N ASN A 192 15.05 15.18 1.63
CA ASN A 192 13.62 14.90 1.46
C ASN A 192 13.30 14.69 -0.03
N ALA A 193 13.66 13.53 -0.56
CA ALA A 193 13.40 13.16 -1.94
C ALA A 193 12.88 11.73 -2.02
N LEU A 194 11.88 11.52 -2.86
CA LEU A 194 11.40 10.21 -3.26
C LEU A 194 12.11 9.85 -4.58
N ASP A 195 13.43 9.58 -4.47
CA ASP A 195 14.23 9.26 -5.65
C ASP A 195 14.09 7.78 -6.00
N ILE A 196 13.28 7.51 -7.03
CA ILE A 196 13.12 6.17 -7.60
C ILE A 196 14.19 6.01 -8.67
N PRO A 197 15.20 5.16 -8.47
CA PRO A 197 16.25 4.97 -9.46
C PRO A 197 15.67 4.31 -10.72
N VAL A 198 15.70 5.02 -11.84
CA VAL A 198 15.37 4.45 -13.14
C VAL A 198 16.67 3.95 -13.76
N PRO A 199 16.86 2.63 -13.91
CA PRO A 199 18.06 2.06 -14.49
C PRO A 199 18.17 2.43 -15.97
N ARG A 200 19.38 2.37 -16.52
CA ARG A 200 19.60 2.57 -17.96
C ARG A 200 19.08 1.37 -18.74
N PHE A 201 18.73 1.59 -19.99
CA PHE A 201 18.29 0.51 -20.88
C PHE A 201 19.25 -0.70 -20.90
N MET A 202 20.56 -0.44 -21.00
CA MET A 202 21.57 -1.50 -21.04
C MET A 202 21.69 -2.28 -19.72
N ASP A 203 21.49 -1.62 -18.59
CA ASP A 203 21.55 -2.28 -17.28
C ASP A 203 20.41 -3.32 -17.14
N LEU A 204 19.17 -2.90 -17.53
CA LEU A 204 18.02 -3.80 -17.58
C LEU A 204 18.16 -4.89 -18.65
N PHE A 205 18.67 -4.52 -19.83
CA PHE A 205 18.87 -5.50 -20.91
C PHE A 205 19.86 -6.59 -20.48
N ILE A 206 20.96 -6.23 -19.83
CA ILE A 206 21.93 -7.19 -19.30
C ILE A 206 21.30 -8.08 -18.23
N GLU A 207 20.48 -7.49 -17.33
CA GLU A 207 19.75 -8.26 -16.31
C GLU A 207 18.85 -9.32 -16.96
N HIS A 208 18.11 -8.96 -18.01
CA HIS A 208 17.27 -9.88 -18.79
C HIS A 208 18.09 -10.89 -19.61
N ALA A 209 19.17 -10.44 -20.23
CA ALA A 209 20.04 -11.29 -21.05
C ALA A 209 20.76 -12.38 -20.23
N VAL A 210 20.94 -12.16 -18.94
CA VAL A 210 21.53 -13.16 -18.03
C VAL A 210 20.47 -14.09 -17.43
N ALA A 211 19.18 -13.86 -17.65
CA ALA A 211 18.10 -14.70 -17.16
C ALA A 211 18.25 -16.16 -17.66
N PRO A 212 17.93 -17.19 -16.83
CA PRO A 212 18.17 -18.59 -17.18
C PRO A 212 17.57 -19.02 -18.51
N PHE A 213 16.33 -18.60 -18.79
CA PHE A 213 15.65 -18.96 -20.02
C PHE A 213 16.27 -18.29 -21.25
N PHE A 214 16.63 -17.01 -21.16
CA PHE A 214 17.27 -16.32 -22.29
C PHE A 214 18.63 -16.94 -22.63
N VAL A 215 19.42 -17.27 -21.62
CA VAL A 215 20.71 -17.96 -21.81
C VAL A 215 20.51 -19.33 -22.46
N PHE A 216 19.50 -20.08 -22.03
CA PHE A 216 19.14 -21.36 -22.64
C PHE A 216 18.73 -21.19 -24.12
N GLN A 217 17.88 -20.17 -24.42
CA GLN A 217 17.51 -19.86 -25.80
C GLN A 217 18.73 -19.51 -26.67
N LEU A 218 19.61 -18.66 -26.14
CA LEU A 218 20.85 -18.30 -26.84
C LEU A 218 21.74 -19.51 -27.10
N PHE A 219 21.82 -20.44 -26.13
CA PHE A 219 22.55 -21.71 -26.30
C PHE A 219 21.92 -22.59 -27.39
N CYS A 220 20.60 -22.75 -27.42
CA CYS A 220 19.91 -23.52 -28.46
C CYS A 220 20.10 -22.89 -29.84
N VAL A 221 19.98 -21.58 -29.99
CA VAL A 221 20.23 -20.88 -31.23
C VAL A 221 21.68 -21.06 -31.70
N GLY A 222 22.64 -21.03 -30.75
CA GLY A 222 24.04 -21.30 -31.01
C GLY A 222 24.29 -22.71 -31.56
N LEU A 223 23.59 -23.71 -31.03
CA LEU A 223 23.63 -25.09 -31.56
C LEU A 223 22.99 -25.18 -32.95
N TRP A 224 21.87 -24.52 -33.18
CA TRP A 224 21.17 -24.54 -34.48
C TRP A 224 21.97 -23.83 -35.58
N LEU A 225 22.84 -22.84 -35.22
CA LEU A 225 23.78 -22.21 -36.17
C LEU A 225 24.83 -23.21 -36.73
N LEU A 226 25.03 -24.33 -36.06
CA LEU A 226 25.93 -25.39 -36.52
C LEU A 226 25.27 -26.31 -37.58
N ASP A 227 23.95 -26.16 -37.80
CA ASP A 227 23.20 -26.93 -38.80
C ASP A 227 23.23 -26.22 -40.17
N GLU A 228 22.82 -26.92 -41.20
CA GLU A 228 22.80 -26.43 -42.59
C GLU A 228 21.86 -25.22 -42.80
N TYR A 229 20.84 -25.07 -41.91
CA TYR A 229 19.82 -23.99 -41.98
C TYR A 229 20.16 -22.78 -41.09
N TRP A 230 21.41 -22.37 -41.06
CA TRP A 230 21.86 -21.25 -40.18
C TRP A 230 21.09 -19.92 -40.34
N TRP A 231 20.48 -19.66 -41.52
CA TRP A 231 19.65 -18.48 -41.75
C TRP A 231 18.41 -18.44 -40.82
N SER A 232 17.78 -19.58 -40.61
CA SER A 232 16.63 -19.70 -39.66
C SER A 232 17.04 -19.34 -38.24
N SER A 233 18.21 -19.85 -37.83
CA SER A 233 18.74 -19.56 -36.51
C SER A 233 19.10 -18.10 -36.32
N LEU A 234 19.62 -17.44 -37.34
CA LEU A 234 19.91 -16.00 -37.31
C LEU A 234 18.62 -15.17 -37.22
N PHE A 235 17.55 -15.58 -37.90
CA PHE A 235 16.25 -14.93 -37.83
C PHE A 235 15.63 -15.11 -36.44
N SER A 236 15.73 -16.32 -35.84
CA SER A 236 15.29 -16.59 -34.47
C SER A 236 16.07 -15.75 -33.45
N LEU A 237 17.38 -15.60 -33.61
CA LEU A 237 18.20 -14.73 -32.76
C LEU A 237 17.74 -13.27 -32.85
N PHE A 238 17.50 -12.77 -34.04
CA PHE A 238 16.99 -11.41 -34.24
C PHE A 238 15.64 -11.22 -33.55
N GLY A 239 14.72 -12.17 -33.73
CA GLY A 239 13.40 -12.14 -33.09
C GLY A 239 13.50 -12.14 -31.56
N LEU A 240 14.36 -12.98 -31.01
CA LEU A 240 14.62 -13.08 -29.57
C LEU A 240 15.13 -11.75 -28.98
N VAL A 241 16.15 -11.17 -29.61
CA VAL A 241 16.74 -9.89 -29.16
C VAL A 241 15.73 -8.75 -29.29
N ALA A 242 15.00 -8.68 -30.41
CA ALA A 242 13.97 -7.66 -30.63
C ALA A 242 12.84 -7.75 -29.59
N PHE A 243 12.42 -8.97 -29.25
CA PHE A 243 11.41 -9.21 -28.23
C PHE A 243 11.90 -8.74 -26.85
N GLU A 244 13.11 -9.12 -26.43
CA GLU A 244 13.68 -8.68 -25.15
C GLU A 244 13.86 -7.17 -25.08
N CYS A 245 14.29 -6.53 -26.14
CA CYS A 245 14.34 -5.06 -26.22
C CYS A 245 12.96 -4.43 -25.98
N THR A 246 11.90 -5.04 -26.50
CA THR A 246 10.53 -4.56 -26.29
C THR A 246 10.09 -4.68 -24.84
N VAL A 247 10.38 -5.81 -24.20
CA VAL A 247 10.09 -6.05 -22.76
C VAL A 247 10.83 -5.05 -21.88
N VAL A 248 12.12 -4.85 -22.12
CA VAL A 248 12.95 -3.88 -21.40
C VAL A 248 12.42 -2.46 -21.59
N PHE A 249 12.03 -2.09 -22.79
CA PHE A 249 11.47 -0.76 -23.08
C PHE A 249 10.14 -0.54 -22.33
N GLN A 250 9.27 -1.54 -22.31
CA GLN A 250 8.01 -1.47 -21.57
C GLN A 250 8.25 -1.31 -20.06
N ARG A 251 9.21 -2.06 -19.51
CA ARG A 251 9.60 -1.94 -18.09
C ARG A 251 10.14 -0.56 -17.74
N LEU A 252 11.03 -0.02 -18.57
CA LEU A 252 11.54 1.35 -18.41
C LEU A 252 10.42 2.38 -18.39
N ARG A 253 9.46 2.21 -19.28
CA ARG A 253 8.30 3.09 -19.33
C ARG A 253 7.49 3.03 -18.03
N THR A 254 7.18 1.84 -17.54
CA THR A 254 6.47 1.68 -16.26
C THR A 254 7.22 2.33 -15.09
N LEU A 255 8.54 2.10 -14.99
CA LEU A 255 9.38 2.73 -13.96
C LEU A 255 9.42 4.27 -14.09
N SER A 256 9.42 4.79 -15.32
CA SER A 256 9.37 6.24 -15.54
C SER A 256 8.02 6.86 -15.14
N GLU A 257 6.92 6.13 -15.31
CA GLU A 257 5.59 6.55 -14.87
C GLU A 257 5.52 6.63 -13.33
N PHE A 258 6.10 5.67 -12.60
CA PHE A 258 6.22 5.76 -11.14
C PHE A 258 7.03 6.97 -10.68
N ARG A 259 8.08 7.36 -11.41
CA ARG A 259 8.87 8.55 -11.07
C ARG A 259 8.06 9.84 -11.18
N THR A 260 7.07 9.93 -12.05
CA THR A 260 6.21 11.12 -12.17
C THR A 260 5.27 11.30 -10.97
N MET A 261 5.06 10.26 -10.15
CA MET A 261 4.28 10.34 -8.92
C MET A 261 5.02 11.07 -7.77
N SER A 262 6.33 11.31 -7.91
CA SER A 262 7.09 12.07 -6.92
C SER A 262 6.73 13.55 -6.96
N ILE A 263 6.59 14.17 -5.78
CA ILE A 263 6.29 15.60 -5.64
C ILE A 263 7.45 16.41 -6.19
N GLN A 264 7.16 17.33 -7.12
CA GLN A 264 8.17 18.26 -7.65
C GLN A 264 8.62 19.20 -6.54
N PRO A 265 9.94 19.43 -6.35
CA PRO A 265 10.44 20.34 -5.35
C PRO A 265 9.95 21.78 -5.59
N TYR A 266 9.51 22.44 -4.52
CA TYR A 266 9.13 23.84 -4.51
C TYR A 266 9.71 24.55 -3.28
N GLN A 267 9.62 25.89 -3.23
CA GLN A 267 10.18 26.69 -2.14
C GLN A 267 9.19 26.79 -0.99
N VAL A 268 9.71 26.69 0.24
CA VAL A 268 8.95 26.83 1.50
C VAL A 268 9.73 27.65 2.51
N GLN A 269 9.04 28.31 3.41
CA GLN A 269 9.64 29.05 4.52
C GLN A 269 9.98 28.11 5.67
N VAL A 270 11.24 28.09 6.09
CA VAL A 270 11.75 27.23 7.18
C VAL A 270 12.50 28.09 8.18
N TYR A 271 12.26 27.88 9.47
CA TYR A 271 12.93 28.58 10.54
C TYR A 271 14.15 27.77 11.01
N ARG A 272 15.35 28.30 10.70
CA ARG A 272 16.65 27.72 11.09
C ARG A 272 17.57 28.82 11.62
N ASP A 273 18.41 28.48 12.58
CA ASP A 273 19.40 29.39 13.18
C ASP A 273 18.82 30.75 13.61
N GLY A 274 17.56 30.77 14.06
CA GLY A 274 16.89 31.95 14.56
C GLY A 274 16.31 32.88 13.47
N GLN A 275 16.26 32.47 12.22
CA GLN A 275 15.75 33.24 11.08
C GLN A 275 14.89 32.40 10.14
N TRP A 276 13.88 33.05 9.52
CA TRP A 276 13.14 32.49 8.41
C TRP A 276 13.99 32.49 7.15
N GLN A 277 14.07 31.35 6.49
CA GLN A 277 14.81 31.12 5.26
C GLN A 277 13.91 30.42 4.23
N GLU A 278 14.03 30.83 2.97
CA GLU A 278 13.37 30.16 1.88
C GLU A 278 14.23 28.99 1.40
N LEU A 279 13.73 27.76 1.53
CA LEU A 279 14.46 26.54 1.19
C LEU A 279 13.64 25.68 0.25
N SER A 280 14.34 24.90 -0.57
CA SER A 280 13.68 23.85 -1.37
C SER A 280 13.12 22.74 -0.46
N THR A 281 11.93 22.24 -0.79
CA THR A 281 11.31 21.10 -0.07
C THR A 281 12.20 19.86 -0.03
N SER A 282 13.13 19.70 -0.97
CA SER A 282 14.13 18.64 -0.99
C SER A 282 15.18 18.71 0.12
N GLU A 283 15.34 19.89 0.75
CA GLU A 283 16.32 20.14 1.82
C GLU A 283 15.72 20.08 3.23
N LEU A 284 14.42 19.75 3.34
CA LEU A 284 13.75 19.59 4.62
C LEU A 284 14.30 18.39 5.39
N LEU A 285 14.40 18.54 6.70
CA LEU A 285 14.90 17.50 7.60
C LEU A 285 13.98 17.33 8.80
N PRO A 286 13.89 16.13 9.39
CA PRO A 286 13.16 15.92 10.64
C PRO A 286 13.67 16.84 11.75
N GLY A 287 12.73 17.55 12.40
CA GLY A 287 13.02 18.56 13.42
C GLY A 287 13.10 19.99 12.88
N ASP A 288 12.96 20.22 11.58
CA ASP A 288 12.78 21.57 11.04
C ASP A 288 11.42 22.14 11.43
N LEU A 289 11.36 23.45 11.64
CA LEU A 289 10.13 24.20 11.82
C LEU A 289 9.81 24.93 10.52
N MET A 290 8.70 24.58 9.89
CA MET A 290 8.28 25.14 8.60
C MET A 290 6.93 25.84 8.66
N SER A 291 6.70 26.73 7.71
CA SER A 291 5.40 27.32 7.45
C SER A 291 4.61 26.46 6.48
N VAL A 292 3.39 26.11 6.88
CA VAL A 292 2.43 25.41 6.01
C VAL A 292 1.47 26.44 5.45
N THR A 293 1.34 26.48 4.13
CA THR A 293 0.42 27.35 3.39
C THR A 293 -0.51 26.49 2.51
N ARG A 294 -1.50 27.13 1.89
CA ARG A 294 -2.35 26.47 0.90
C ARG A 294 -1.49 25.91 -0.25
N THR A 295 -1.68 24.65 -0.60
CA THR A 295 -0.97 24.02 -1.72
C THR A 295 -1.52 24.52 -3.06
N LYS A 296 -0.66 24.74 -4.05
CA LYS A 296 -1.07 25.02 -5.43
C LYS A 296 -1.69 23.80 -6.08
N ALA A 297 -2.39 23.96 -7.20
CA ALA A 297 -3.10 22.88 -7.87
C ALA A 297 -2.23 21.64 -8.15
N ASP A 298 -0.96 21.85 -8.55
CA ASP A 298 -0.01 20.81 -8.92
C ASP A 298 0.99 20.46 -7.81
N SER A 299 0.78 20.94 -6.58
CA SER A 299 1.67 20.66 -5.45
C SER A 299 0.95 19.91 -4.35
N ALA A 300 1.71 19.22 -3.53
CA ALA A 300 1.22 18.53 -2.34
C ALA A 300 2.20 18.75 -1.19
N LEU A 301 1.81 18.45 0.02
CA LEU A 301 2.66 18.57 1.19
C LEU A 301 3.89 17.67 1.04
N PRO A 302 5.11 18.21 1.25
CA PRO A 302 6.35 17.50 0.86
C PRO A 302 6.83 16.46 1.87
N CYS A 303 6.31 16.48 3.09
CA CYS A 303 6.75 15.61 4.19
C CYS A 303 5.66 15.47 5.25
N ASP A 304 5.82 14.53 6.17
CA ASP A 304 4.90 14.42 7.31
C ASP A 304 5.29 15.47 8.36
N VAL A 305 4.33 16.27 8.77
CA VAL A 305 4.53 17.34 9.75
C VAL A 305 3.44 17.30 10.83
N ILE A 306 3.75 17.88 11.99
CA ILE A 306 2.78 18.12 13.04
C ILE A 306 2.54 19.61 13.18
N LEU A 307 1.28 20.02 13.23
CA LEU A 307 0.90 21.41 13.47
C LEU A 307 1.23 21.77 14.92
N ALA A 308 2.20 22.66 15.08
CA ALA A 308 2.54 23.23 16.37
C ALA A 308 1.56 24.35 16.75
N SER A 309 1.10 25.17 15.78
CA SER A 309 0.13 26.25 15.99
C SER A 309 -0.65 26.52 14.72
N GLY A 310 -1.92 26.92 14.84
CA GLY A 310 -2.82 27.17 13.73
C GLY A 310 -3.73 26.01 13.39
N SER A 311 -4.42 26.08 12.26
CA SER A 311 -5.25 25.01 11.74
C SER A 311 -5.17 24.92 10.22
N ALA A 312 -5.45 23.73 9.69
CA ALA A 312 -5.45 23.49 8.26
C ALA A 312 -6.59 22.54 7.87
N ILE A 313 -7.25 22.82 6.75
CA ILE A 313 -8.19 21.89 6.12
C ILE A 313 -7.41 21.17 5.02
N VAL A 314 -7.36 19.85 5.12
CA VAL A 314 -6.57 19.01 4.21
C VAL A 314 -7.44 17.96 3.52
N ASN A 315 -7.10 17.67 2.28
CA ASN A 315 -7.62 16.53 1.56
C ASN A 315 -6.58 15.40 1.61
N GLU A 316 -6.92 14.32 2.31
CA GLU A 316 -6.08 13.13 2.49
C GLU A 316 -6.47 11.98 1.53
N ALA A 317 -7.27 12.23 0.50
CA ALA A 317 -7.76 11.21 -0.43
C ALA A 317 -6.64 10.32 -1.02
N MET A 318 -5.46 10.90 -1.27
CA MET A 318 -4.29 10.17 -1.76
C MET A 318 -3.74 9.13 -0.78
N LEU A 319 -4.09 9.22 0.51
CA LEU A 319 -3.58 8.33 1.57
C LEU A 319 -4.68 7.46 2.17
N SER A 320 -5.87 8.03 2.38
CA SER A 320 -6.99 7.35 3.04
C SER A 320 -8.03 6.80 2.07
N GLY A 321 -8.01 7.23 0.80
CA GLY A 321 -9.08 6.97 -0.16
C GLY A 321 -10.33 7.83 0.06
N GLU A 322 -10.46 8.44 1.24
CA GLU A 322 -11.62 9.27 1.55
C GLU A 322 -11.43 10.68 0.98
N SER A 323 -12.31 11.09 0.07
CA SER A 323 -12.27 12.42 -0.55
C SER A 323 -12.73 13.56 0.36
N THR A 324 -13.18 13.24 1.58
CA THR A 324 -13.66 14.22 2.56
C THR A 324 -12.51 15.02 3.15
N PRO A 325 -12.53 16.37 3.02
CA PRO A 325 -11.54 17.18 3.69
C PRO A 325 -11.63 17.12 5.21
N LEU A 326 -10.46 17.04 5.85
CA LEU A 326 -10.33 16.94 7.29
C LEU A 326 -9.79 18.23 7.87
N LEU A 327 -10.37 18.71 8.97
CA LEU A 327 -9.81 19.80 9.75
C LEU A 327 -8.74 19.27 10.69
N LYS A 328 -7.55 19.85 10.61
CA LYS A 328 -6.41 19.58 11.50
C LYS A 328 -6.12 20.83 12.33
N GLU A 329 -5.84 20.63 13.60
CA GLU A 329 -5.59 21.71 14.56
C GLU A 329 -4.21 21.60 15.21
N GLY A 330 -3.67 22.72 15.67
CA GLY A 330 -2.40 22.75 16.38
C GLY A 330 -2.45 21.99 17.70
N ILE A 331 -1.30 21.40 18.08
CA ILE A 331 -1.16 20.54 19.29
C ILE A 331 -1.07 21.32 20.60
N THR A 332 -1.26 22.64 20.60
CA THR A 332 -1.06 23.55 21.73
C THR A 332 -1.86 23.18 22.99
N LEU A 333 -3.00 22.49 22.84
CA LEU A 333 -3.88 22.13 23.96
C LEU A 333 -3.54 20.82 24.65
N ARG A 334 -2.55 20.04 24.11
CA ARG A 334 -2.12 18.78 24.70
C ARG A 334 -1.09 18.99 25.81
N ASN A 335 -0.99 18.03 26.74
CA ASN A 335 0.00 18.09 27.80
C ASN A 335 1.41 17.87 27.24
N LYS A 336 2.37 18.68 27.68
CA LYS A 336 3.78 18.62 27.22
C LYS A 336 4.48 17.29 27.56
N THR A 337 4.04 16.59 28.60
CA THR A 337 4.63 15.33 29.07
C THR A 337 4.10 14.11 28.33
N ASP A 338 2.99 14.25 27.58
CA ASP A 338 2.42 13.14 26.82
C ASP A 338 3.35 12.76 25.67
N ILE A 339 3.35 11.46 25.34
CA ILE A 339 4.11 10.94 24.18
C ILE A 339 3.27 11.08 22.93
N LEU A 340 3.88 11.58 21.85
CA LEU A 340 3.24 11.75 20.56
C LEU A 340 2.84 10.39 19.97
N ASN A 341 1.55 10.26 19.63
CA ASN A 341 1.00 9.10 18.93
C ASN A 341 0.33 9.54 17.61
N ASP A 342 1.13 9.65 16.55
CA ASP A 342 0.72 10.11 15.22
C ASP A 342 -0.24 9.15 14.49
N GLN A 343 -0.28 7.88 14.87
CA GLN A 343 -1.21 6.88 14.31
C GLN A 343 -2.51 6.76 15.12
N GLY A 344 -2.56 7.36 16.28
CA GLY A 344 -3.69 7.25 17.23
C GLY A 344 -4.31 8.62 17.57
N ALA A 345 -4.20 8.98 18.87
CA ALA A 345 -4.86 10.16 19.41
C ALA A 345 -4.44 11.49 18.77
N ASP A 346 -3.20 11.60 18.32
CA ASP A 346 -2.64 12.85 17.80
C ASP A 346 -2.68 12.92 16.27
N LYS A 347 -3.33 11.97 15.59
CA LYS A 347 -3.51 11.97 14.12
C LYS A 347 -4.20 13.25 13.63
N GLN A 348 -5.08 13.83 14.43
CA GLN A 348 -5.77 15.10 14.12
C GLN A 348 -4.85 16.33 14.09
N HIS A 349 -3.64 16.24 14.64
CA HIS A 349 -2.64 17.30 14.66
C HIS A 349 -1.57 17.10 13.57
N CYS A 350 -1.54 15.93 12.91
CA CYS A 350 -0.56 15.57 11.89
C CYS A 350 -1.08 15.83 10.47
N LEU A 351 -0.23 16.44 9.64
CA LEU A 351 -0.42 16.56 8.20
C LEU A 351 0.56 15.61 7.53
N PHE A 352 0.08 14.80 6.60
CA PHE A 352 0.88 13.77 5.95
C PHE A 352 1.38 14.20 4.57
N GLY A 353 2.59 13.80 4.22
CA GLY A 353 3.16 14.04 2.89
C GLY A 353 2.26 13.48 1.78
N GLY A 354 2.15 14.20 0.66
CA GLY A 354 1.27 13.86 -0.45
C GLY A 354 -0.15 14.40 -0.35
N THR A 355 -0.56 14.96 0.80
CA THR A 355 -1.88 15.55 0.98
C THR A 355 -1.96 16.97 0.42
N LYS A 356 -3.18 17.40 0.04
CA LYS A 356 -3.43 18.78 -0.40
C LYS A 356 -3.99 19.61 0.73
N THR A 357 -3.38 20.76 0.99
CA THR A 357 -3.86 21.72 1.97
C THR A 357 -4.81 22.71 1.27
N LEU A 358 -6.10 22.65 1.60
CA LEU A 358 -7.13 23.46 0.95
C LEU A 358 -7.21 24.86 1.55
N GLN A 359 -7.14 24.94 2.88
CA GLN A 359 -7.20 26.20 3.63
C GLN A 359 -6.26 26.10 4.83
N VAL A 360 -5.60 27.20 5.16
CA VAL A 360 -4.75 27.31 6.35
C VAL A 360 -5.12 28.56 7.11
N THR A 361 -5.20 28.44 8.43
CA THR A 361 -5.43 29.57 9.35
C THR A 361 -4.22 29.65 10.28
N PRO A 362 -3.46 30.75 10.26
CA PRO A 362 -2.33 30.93 11.16
C PRO A 362 -2.79 30.93 12.62
N GLY A 363 -1.97 30.42 13.50
CA GLY A 363 -2.20 30.41 14.94
C GLY A 363 -1.33 31.43 15.68
N GLU A 364 -1.36 31.37 17.00
CA GLU A 364 -0.47 32.17 17.83
C GLU A 364 0.99 31.75 17.63
N PRO A 365 1.95 32.68 17.59
CA PRO A 365 3.37 32.36 17.49
C PRO A 365 3.83 31.54 18.70
N LEU A 366 4.75 30.61 18.46
CA LEU A 366 5.40 29.87 19.54
C LEU A 366 6.41 30.77 20.28
N ASP A 367 6.66 30.49 21.56
CA ASP A 367 7.60 31.25 22.39
C ASP A 367 9.00 31.30 21.75
N GLY A 368 9.39 32.52 21.34
CA GLY A 368 10.71 32.80 20.73
C GLY A 368 10.82 32.47 19.24
N VAL A 369 9.71 32.20 18.56
CA VAL A 369 9.63 32.03 17.10
C VAL A 369 8.73 33.11 16.51
N PRO A 370 9.25 34.01 15.63
CA PRO A 370 8.41 35.02 14.99
C PRO A 370 7.41 34.36 14.02
N ALA A 371 6.27 35.03 13.80
CA ALA A 371 5.28 34.57 12.84
C ALA A 371 5.89 34.38 11.45
N PRO A 372 5.43 33.35 10.70
CA PRO A 372 5.90 33.11 9.34
C PRO A 372 5.64 34.31 8.42
N PRO A 373 6.60 34.72 7.55
CA PRO A 373 6.43 35.87 6.66
C PRO A 373 5.34 35.65 5.60
N ASP A 374 4.96 34.41 5.30
CA ASP A 374 3.91 34.02 4.34
C ASP A 374 2.53 33.84 4.96
N GLY A 375 2.38 34.08 6.27
CA GLY A 375 1.11 33.97 6.99
C GLY A 375 0.60 32.52 7.12
N GLY A 376 1.44 31.50 6.96
CA GLY A 376 1.09 30.11 7.12
C GLY A 376 1.00 29.65 8.58
N ALA A 377 0.55 28.42 8.79
CA ALA A 377 0.56 27.75 10.09
C ALA A 377 1.92 27.14 10.41
N LEU A 378 2.31 27.17 11.70
CA LEU A 378 3.57 26.61 12.15
C LEU A 378 3.48 25.09 12.28
N ALA A 379 4.42 24.39 11.66
CA ALA A 379 4.50 22.94 11.73
C ALA A 379 5.94 22.44 11.87
N MET A 380 6.13 21.36 12.63
CA MET A 380 7.41 20.70 12.76
C MET A 380 7.47 19.47 11.86
N VAL A 381 8.58 19.29 11.14
CA VAL A 381 8.80 18.13 10.26
C VAL A 381 9.10 16.89 11.11
N LEU A 382 8.30 15.85 10.89
CA LEU A 382 8.42 14.56 11.58
C LEU A 382 9.18 13.52 10.77
N ARG A 383 8.80 13.33 9.50
CA ARG A 383 9.39 12.34 8.59
C ARG A 383 9.59 12.92 7.20
N THR A 384 10.61 12.44 6.52
CA THR A 384 11.02 12.89 5.17
C THR A 384 11.25 11.71 4.23
N GLY A 385 11.15 11.94 2.92
CA GLY A 385 11.43 10.97 1.87
C GLY A 385 10.59 9.68 2.01
N PHE A 386 11.24 8.54 1.87
CA PHE A 386 10.58 7.23 2.01
C PHE A 386 10.10 6.91 3.44
N GLY A 387 10.49 7.69 4.44
CA GLY A 387 9.97 7.57 5.80
C GLY A 387 8.57 8.17 5.99
N THR A 388 8.10 9.04 5.08
CA THR A 388 6.75 9.63 5.10
C THR A 388 5.69 8.59 4.84
N THR A 389 4.44 8.90 5.17
CA THR A 389 3.29 8.03 4.90
C THR A 389 3.15 7.72 3.41
N GLN A 390 3.24 8.74 2.56
CA GLN A 390 3.25 8.55 1.11
C GLN A 390 4.49 7.77 0.64
N GLY A 391 5.67 8.07 1.20
CA GLY A 391 6.91 7.37 0.85
C GLY A 391 6.85 5.89 1.15
N ARG A 392 6.22 5.47 2.26
CA ARG A 392 5.99 4.06 2.59
C ARG A 392 5.08 3.37 1.58
N LEU A 393 4.00 4.04 1.13
CA LEU A 393 3.12 3.51 0.09
C LEU A 393 3.87 3.33 -1.24
N ILE A 394 4.62 4.34 -1.67
CA ILE A 394 5.45 4.26 -2.89
C ILE A 394 6.49 3.14 -2.76
N ARG A 395 7.13 3.02 -1.61
CA ARG A 395 8.08 1.95 -1.33
C ARG A 395 7.45 0.56 -1.48
N LEU A 396 6.27 0.35 -0.91
CA LEU A 396 5.50 -0.89 -1.10
C LEU A 396 5.19 -1.15 -2.58
N MET A 397 4.87 -0.12 -3.36
CA MET A 397 4.59 -0.27 -4.79
C MET A 397 5.84 -0.63 -5.61
N VAL A 398 7.00 -0.06 -5.27
CA VAL A 398 8.23 -0.16 -6.08
C VAL A 398 9.07 -1.37 -5.69
N PHE A 399 9.25 -1.65 -4.39
CA PHE A 399 10.24 -2.62 -3.90
C PHE A 399 9.64 -3.95 -3.46
N THR A 400 8.32 -4.04 -3.22
CA THR A 400 7.65 -5.31 -2.87
C THR A 400 7.37 -6.16 -4.12
N ASN A 401 8.24 -6.10 -5.11
CA ASN A 401 8.13 -7.02 -6.24
C ASN A 401 8.50 -8.41 -5.76
N GLU A 402 7.50 -9.27 -5.68
CA GLU A 402 7.71 -10.71 -5.56
C GLU A 402 8.58 -11.19 -6.72
N ASN A 403 9.42 -12.19 -6.43
CA ASN A 403 10.14 -12.91 -7.45
C ASN A 403 9.26 -13.07 -8.69
N ARG A 404 9.73 -12.63 -9.83
CA ARG A 404 9.10 -12.74 -11.15
C ARG A 404 9.01 -14.20 -11.60
N VAL A 405 8.72 -15.10 -10.68
CA VAL A 405 8.47 -16.49 -10.98
C VAL A 405 7.11 -16.52 -11.65
N SER A 406 7.09 -16.71 -12.96
CA SER A 406 5.85 -16.98 -13.68
C SER A 406 5.04 -18.02 -12.92
N ALA A 407 3.74 -17.79 -12.80
CA ALA A 407 2.80 -18.65 -12.08
C ALA A 407 2.94 -20.16 -12.40
N ASN A 408 3.50 -20.48 -13.55
CA ASN A 408 3.55 -21.82 -14.09
C ASN A 408 4.97 -22.39 -14.25
N ASN A 409 5.98 -21.82 -13.60
CA ASN A 409 7.36 -22.28 -13.79
C ASN A 409 7.52 -23.77 -13.42
N TRP A 410 6.95 -24.21 -12.29
CA TRP A 410 7.03 -25.60 -11.89
C TRP A 410 6.30 -26.54 -12.88
N GLU A 411 5.11 -26.18 -13.31
CA GLU A 411 4.34 -26.93 -14.31
C GLU A 411 5.08 -26.97 -15.65
N SER A 412 5.68 -25.86 -16.07
CA SER A 412 6.52 -25.80 -17.27
C SER A 412 7.72 -26.72 -17.16
N PHE A 413 8.40 -26.76 -16.00
CA PHE A 413 9.51 -27.67 -15.78
C PHE A 413 9.08 -29.15 -15.80
N VAL A 414 7.95 -29.49 -15.20
CA VAL A 414 7.42 -30.86 -15.25
C VAL A 414 7.05 -31.24 -16.67
N PHE A 415 6.44 -30.33 -17.44
CA PHE A 415 6.12 -30.55 -18.85
C PHE A 415 7.38 -30.73 -19.69
N ILE A 416 8.41 -29.90 -19.51
CA ILE A 416 9.71 -30.02 -20.15
C ILE A 416 10.35 -31.37 -19.81
N ALA A 417 10.34 -31.76 -18.53
CA ALA A 417 10.88 -33.05 -18.11
C ALA A 417 10.15 -34.24 -18.75
N PHE A 418 8.82 -34.14 -18.90
CA PHE A 418 8.01 -35.12 -19.61
C PHE A 418 8.41 -35.22 -21.10
N LEU A 419 8.53 -34.09 -21.81
CA LEU A 419 8.98 -34.05 -23.20
C LEU A 419 10.41 -34.58 -23.35
N LEU A 420 11.28 -34.30 -22.40
CA LEU A 420 12.68 -34.73 -22.41
C LEU A 420 12.80 -36.27 -22.41
N ILE A 421 11.89 -36.99 -21.79
CA ILE A 421 11.85 -38.46 -21.83
C ILE A 421 11.69 -38.95 -23.28
N PHE A 422 10.79 -38.37 -24.04
CA PHE A 422 10.61 -38.74 -25.45
C PHE A 422 11.81 -38.30 -26.31
N ALA A 423 12.37 -37.14 -26.04
CA ALA A 423 13.54 -36.63 -26.74
C ALA A 423 14.76 -37.57 -26.55
N ILE A 424 14.99 -38.01 -25.31
CA ILE A 424 16.07 -38.99 -25.02
C ILE A 424 15.81 -40.33 -25.72
N ALA A 425 14.56 -40.82 -25.69
CA ALA A 425 14.23 -42.07 -26.40
C ALA A 425 14.43 -41.97 -27.91
N ALA A 426 14.00 -40.85 -28.52
CA ALA A 426 14.20 -40.58 -29.94
C ALA A 426 15.70 -40.45 -30.29
N SER A 427 16.44 -39.71 -29.48
CA SER A 427 17.92 -39.58 -29.66
C SER A 427 18.64 -40.90 -29.51
N ALA A 428 18.26 -41.73 -28.54
CA ALA A 428 18.83 -43.06 -28.37
C ALA A 428 18.53 -43.96 -29.58
N TYR A 429 17.32 -43.90 -30.12
CA TYR A 429 16.95 -44.62 -31.35
C TYR A 429 17.79 -44.16 -32.55
N VAL A 430 17.92 -42.85 -32.75
CA VAL A 430 18.74 -42.27 -33.84
C VAL A 430 20.21 -42.66 -33.67
N TRP A 431 20.74 -42.62 -32.43
CA TRP A 431 22.11 -43.01 -32.11
C TRP A 431 22.37 -44.49 -32.45
N VAL A 432 21.54 -45.39 -32.00
CA VAL A 432 21.70 -46.85 -32.26
C VAL A 432 21.63 -47.17 -33.75
N ASN A 433 20.66 -46.64 -34.46
CA ASN A 433 20.49 -46.88 -35.89
C ASN A 433 21.55 -46.16 -36.74
N GLY A 434 21.98 -44.97 -36.36
CA GLY A 434 23.07 -44.23 -37.00
C GLY A 434 24.40 -44.97 -36.90
N LEU A 435 24.71 -45.58 -35.77
CA LEU A 435 25.87 -46.45 -35.61
C LEU A 435 25.80 -47.69 -36.52
N LYS A 436 24.63 -48.32 -36.67
CA LYS A 436 24.45 -49.45 -37.60
C LYS A 436 24.64 -49.03 -39.06
N MET A 437 24.36 -47.78 -39.41
CA MET A 437 24.51 -47.22 -40.77
C MET A 437 25.92 -46.66 -41.03
N ASN A 438 26.87 -46.83 -40.09
CA ASN A 438 28.23 -46.30 -40.14
C ASN A 438 28.26 -44.74 -40.42
N ARG A 439 27.31 -43.98 -39.88
CA ARG A 439 27.38 -42.50 -39.98
C ARG A 439 28.53 -41.95 -39.15
N PRO A 440 29.11 -40.80 -39.52
CA PRO A 440 30.13 -40.13 -38.71
C PRO A 440 29.58 -39.82 -37.30
N LYS A 441 30.29 -40.27 -36.26
CA LYS A 441 29.83 -40.16 -34.89
C LYS A 441 29.58 -38.68 -34.44
N GLY A 442 30.43 -37.75 -34.89
CA GLY A 442 30.29 -36.32 -34.60
C GLY A 442 28.98 -35.73 -35.13
N LYS A 443 28.61 -36.04 -36.41
CA LYS A 443 27.34 -35.59 -37.00
C LYS A 443 26.16 -36.26 -36.27
N LEU A 444 26.29 -37.56 -35.93
CA LEU A 444 25.26 -38.28 -35.22
C LEU A 444 25.00 -37.72 -33.80
N MET A 445 26.07 -37.31 -33.11
CA MET A 445 25.97 -36.68 -31.80
C MET A 445 25.29 -35.29 -31.92
N LEU A 446 25.65 -34.49 -32.92
CA LEU A 446 24.99 -33.21 -33.20
C LEU A 446 23.51 -33.42 -33.47
N ASP A 447 23.14 -34.40 -34.33
CA ASP A 447 21.74 -34.74 -34.61
C ASP A 447 20.96 -35.09 -33.32
N CYS A 448 21.56 -35.87 -32.41
CA CYS A 448 20.95 -36.20 -31.11
C CYS A 448 20.75 -34.97 -30.20
N VAL A 449 21.72 -34.07 -30.11
CA VAL A 449 21.61 -32.84 -29.34
C VAL A 449 20.59 -31.92 -29.97
N LEU A 450 20.51 -31.79 -31.27
CA LEU A 450 19.50 -31.00 -31.99
C LEU A 450 18.08 -31.53 -31.73
N ILE A 451 17.91 -32.88 -31.68
CA ILE A 451 16.60 -33.47 -31.34
C ILE A 451 16.23 -33.06 -29.92
N ILE A 452 17.12 -33.15 -28.96
CA ILE A 452 16.83 -32.77 -27.55
C ILE A 452 16.50 -31.28 -27.46
N THR A 453 17.26 -30.39 -28.10
CA THR A 453 17.01 -28.93 -28.07
C THR A 453 15.79 -28.49 -28.87
N SER A 454 15.37 -29.23 -29.89
CA SER A 454 14.14 -28.94 -30.64
C SER A 454 12.86 -29.42 -29.92
N VAL A 455 12.96 -30.49 -29.11
CA VAL A 455 11.82 -31.00 -28.34
C VAL A 455 11.58 -30.14 -27.06
N VAL A 456 12.62 -29.61 -26.48
CA VAL A 456 12.50 -28.63 -25.40
C VAL A 456 12.30 -27.25 -26.04
N PRO A 457 11.07 -26.70 -26.07
CA PRO A 457 10.81 -25.46 -26.81
C PRO A 457 11.51 -24.27 -26.14
N PRO A 458 12.61 -23.74 -26.70
CA PRO A 458 13.27 -22.57 -26.13
C PRO A 458 12.40 -21.31 -26.26
N GLU A 459 11.38 -21.34 -27.15
CA GLU A 459 10.47 -20.25 -27.41
C GLU A 459 9.31 -20.16 -26.41
N LEU A 460 9.13 -21.15 -25.55
CA LEU A 460 8.01 -21.21 -24.58
C LEU A 460 7.80 -19.92 -23.76
N PRO A 461 8.83 -19.27 -23.20
CA PRO A 461 8.64 -18.01 -22.48
C PRO A 461 8.12 -16.87 -23.38
N MET A 462 8.55 -16.84 -24.65
CA MET A 462 8.07 -15.84 -25.60
C MET A 462 6.59 -16.09 -25.95
N GLU A 463 6.19 -17.35 -26.15
CA GLU A 463 4.79 -17.73 -26.43
C GLU A 463 3.88 -17.38 -25.26
N LEU A 464 4.30 -17.66 -24.02
CA LEU A 464 3.58 -17.27 -22.81
C LEU A 464 3.44 -15.74 -22.72
N SER A 465 4.49 -14.99 -23.05
CA SER A 465 4.44 -13.52 -23.07
C SER A 465 3.51 -12.99 -24.14
N MET A 466 3.48 -13.63 -25.33
CA MET A 466 2.51 -13.27 -26.39
C MET A 466 1.07 -13.53 -25.95
N ALA A 467 0.80 -14.65 -25.28
CA ALA A 467 -0.52 -14.94 -24.72
C ALA A 467 -0.95 -13.91 -23.68
N VAL A 468 -0.04 -13.52 -22.78
CA VAL A 468 -0.25 -12.45 -21.81
C VAL A 468 -0.53 -11.11 -22.51
N ASN A 469 0.22 -10.75 -23.54
CA ASN A 469 -0.01 -9.53 -24.31
C ASN A 469 -1.37 -9.54 -25.04
N ALA A 470 -1.79 -10.68 -25.58
CA ALA A 470 -3.12 -10.82 -26.18
C ALA A 470 -4.22 -10.59 -25.12
N SER A 471 -4.04 -11.14 -23.91
CA SER A 471 -4.93 -10.91 -22.78
C SER A 471 -4.97 -9.45 -22.34
N LEU A 472 -3.82 -8.76 -22.31
CA LEU A 472 -3.73 -7.32 -22.02
C LEU A 472 -4.56 -6.48 -23.01
N VAL A 473 -4.46 -6.81 -24.30
CA VAL A 473 -5.26 -6.12 -25.33
C VAL A 473 -6.75 -6.37 -25.13
N ALA A 474 -7.14 -7.59 -24.74
CA ALA A 474 -8.53 -7.91 -24.45
C ALA A 474 -9.04 -7.16 -23.21
N LEU A 475 -8.27 -7.12 -22.13
CA LEU A 475 -8.60 -6.37 -20.92
C LEU A 475 -8.71 -4.86 -21.18
N ALA A 476 -7.79 -4.29 -21.97
CA ALA A 476 -7.83 -2.88 -22.35
C ALA A 476 -9.09 -2.50 -23.15
N LYS A 477 -9.66 -3.42 -23.95
CA LYS A 477 -10.94 -3.20 -24.65
C LYS A 477 -12.12 -3.08 -23.70
N HIS A 478 -12.01 -3.68 -22.51
CA HIS A 478 -13.02 -3.60 -21.44
C HIS A 478 -12.67 -2.53 -20.39
N ALA A 479 -11.79 -1.58 -20.72
CA ALA A 479 -11.31 -0.51 -19.83
C ALA A 479 -10.65 -1.03 -18.54
N ILE A 480 -10.09 -2.24 -18.56
CA ILE A 480 -9.32 -2.82 -17.47
C ILE A 480 -7.83 -2.60 -17.74
N PHE A 481 -7.19 -1.79 -16.91
CA PHE A 481 -5.76 -1.48 -17.00
C PHE A 481 -4.96 -2.42 -16.12
N CYS A 482 -4.03 -3.16 -16.71
CA CYS A 482 -3.16 -4.07 -15.97
C CYS A 482 -1.77 -3.45 -15.80
N THR A 483 -1.34 -3.28 -14.55
CA THR A 483 -0.02 -2.76 -14.21
C THR A 483 1.05 -3.84 -14.12
N GLU A 484 0.65 -5.09 -13.80
CA GLU A 484 1.53 -6.24 -13.59
C GLU A 484 1.12 -7.43 -14.47
N PRO A 485 1.50 -7.44 -15.76
CA PRO A 485 1.04 -8.44 -16.74
C PRO A 485 1.34 -9.89 -16.37
N PHE A 486 2.43 -10.13 -15.62
CA PHE A 486 2.84 -11.48 -15.20
C PHE A 486 1.87 -12.12 -14.19
N ARG A 487 0.94 -11.34 -13.62
CA ARG A 487 -0.12 -11.85 -12.73
C ARG A 487 -1.34 -12.38 -13.50
N ILE A 488 -1.49 -12.06 -14.78
CA ILE A 488 -2.65 -12.49 -15.58
C ILE A 488 -2.87 -14.01 -15.56
N PRO A 489 -1.84 -14.87 -15.65
CA PRO A 489 -2.04 -16.32 -15.56
C PRO A 489 -2.68 -16.78 -14.24
N TYR A 490 -2.51 -16.04 -13.13
CA TYR A 490 -3.17 -16.36 -11.86
C TYR A 490 -4.67 -16.09 -11.91
N ALA A 491 -5.12 -15.13 -12.74
CA ALA A 491 -6.54 -14.80 -12.85
C ALA A 491 -7.41 -15.98 -13.30
N GLY A 492 -6.86 -16.88 -14.12
CA GLY A 492 -7.53 -18.12 -14.52
C GLY A 492 -7.53 -19.24 -13.46
N ARG A 493 -6.92 -19.00 -12.29
CA ARG A 493 -6.73 -20.02 -11.23
C ARG A 493 -7.20 -19.55 -9.87
N VAL A 494 -7.96 -18.46 -9.81
CA VAL A 494 -8.45 -17.91 -8.54
C VAL A 494 -9.37 -18.88 -7.84
N ASP A 495 -9.11 -19.15 -6.56
CA ASP A 495 -9.92 -20.00 -5.69
C ASP A 495 -10.84 -19.14 -4.80
N VAL A 496 -10.30 -18.03 -4.26
CA VAL A 496 -10.98 -17.19 -3.29
C VAL A 496 -11.00 -15.73 -3.79
N CYS A 497 -12.20 -15.20 -3.92
CA CYS A 497 -12.45 -13.81 -4.27
C CYS A 497 -12.79 -13.01 -3.00
N CYS A 498 -11.93 -12.10 -2.60
CA CYS A 498 -12.13 -11.21 -1.46
C CYS A 498 -12.58 -9.84 -1.94
N PHE A 499 -13.59 -9.27 -1.30
CA PHE A 499 -14.17 -7.99 -1.65
C PHE A 499 -14.15 -7.05 -0.44
N ASP A 500 -13.74 -5.80 -0.65
CA ASP A 500 -14.13 -4.75 0.29
C ASP A 500 -15.64 -4.47 0.14
N LYS A 501 -16.25 -3.95 1.19
CA LYS A 501 -17.68 -3.62 1.18
C LYS A 501 -17.91 -2.24 0.56
N THR A 502 -17.35 -1.20 1.18
CA THR A 502 -17.61 0.20 0.87
C THR A 502 -16.93 0.60 -0.44
N GLY A 503 -17.66 1.24 -1.35
CA GLY A 503 -17.12 1.63 -2.67
C GLY A 503 -16.97 0.47 -3.65
N THR A 504 -16.97 -0.78 -3.19
CA THR A 504 -16.80 -2.00 -4.00
C THR A 504 -18.12 -2.73 -4.22
N ILE A 505 -18.73 -3.28 -3.17
CA ILE A 505 -20.05 -3.95 -3.22
C ILE A 505 -21.16 -2.91 -3.09
N THR A 506 -20.97 -1.92 -2.20
CA THR A 506 -21.89 -0.80 -2.01
C THR A 506 -21.36 0.47 -2.67
N GLY A 507 -22.22 1.44 -2.92
CA GLY A 507 -21.82 2.79 -3.30
C GLY A 507 -20.99 3.46 -2.19
N GLU A 508 -20.31 4.56 -2.49
CA GLU A 508 -19.65 5.42 -1.51
C GLU A 508 -20.63 6.40 -0.86
N ASP A 509 -21.61 6.86 -1.62
CA ASP A 509 -22.59 7.83 -1.17
C ASP A 509 -23.63 7.21 -0.24
N LEU A 510 -23.70 7.75 0.98
CA LEU A 510 -24.76 7.43 1.93
C LEU A 510 -26.03 8.20 1.57
N GLU A 511 -27.14 7.49 1.44
CA GLU A 511 -28.47 8.06 1.25
C GLU A 511 -29.21 8.17 2.56
N VAL A 512 -29.89 9.28 2.78
CA VAL A 512 -30.75 9.47 3.96
C VAL A 512 -32.07 8.75 3.73
N GLN A 513 -32.31 7.65 4.45
CA GLN A 513 -33.60 6.94 4.40
C GLN A 513 -34.71 7.73 5.11
N GLY A 514 -34.37 8.39 6.21
CA GLY A 514 -35.31 9.15 7.00
C GLY A 514 -34.88 9.33 8.46
N ILE A 515 -35.82 9.84 9.25
CA ILE A 515 -35.64 10.06 10.68
C ILE A 515 -36.69 9.24 11.42
N VAL A 516 -36.26 8.60 12.51
CA VAL A 516 -37.13 7.76 13.35
C VAL A 516 -37.13 8.30 14.78
N GLY A 517 -38.23 8.15 15.47
CA GLY A 517 -38.36 8.52 16.88
C GLY A 517 -38.55 10.00 17.16
N THR A 518 -39.12 10.77 16.23
CA THR A 518 -39.26 12.22 16.30
C THR A 518 -40.38 12.73 17.26
N ASN A 519 -41.27 11.86 17.74
CA ASN A 519 -42.45 12.20 18.52
C ASN A 519 -42.43 11.55 19.92
N SER A 520 -41.51 11.91 20.75
CA SER A 520 -41.50 11.44 22.16
C SER A 520 -41.62 12.65 23.13
N ASN A 521 -42.69 12.68 23.89
CA ASN A 521 -42.77 13.50 25.09
C ASN A 521 -42.10 12.73 26.26
N GLY A 522 -40.75 12.58 26.18
CA GLY A 522 -39.95 12.09 27.30
C GLY A 522 -39.89 10.57 27.47
N SER A 523 -40.90 9.95 28.10
CA SER A 523 -40.83 8.50 28.46
C SER A 523 -41.69 7.56 27.63
N GLU A 524 -42.44 8.11 26.66
CA GLU A 524 -43.25 7.29 25.76
C GLU A 524 -42.41 6.47 24.76
N PRO A 525 -42.89 5.28 24.36
CA PRO A 525 -42.19 4.48 23.36
C PRO A 525 -42.09 5.23 22.03
N LEU A 526 -40.92 5.21 21.41
CA LEU A 526 -40.68 5.82 20.11
C LEU A 526 -41.50 5.11 19.04
N ARG A 527 -42.04 5.86 18.11
CA ARG A 527 -42.76 5.30 16.93
C ARG A 527 -41.72 4.77 15.96
N ASP A 528 -41.95 3.55 15.50
CA ASP A 528 -41.21 2.91 14.43
C ASP A 528 -41.74 3.31 13.06
N THR A 529 -41.77 4.60 12.78
CA THR A 529 -42.16 5.15 11.48
C THR A 529 -41.02 6.00 10.96
N LEU A 530 -40.54 5.63 9.77
CA LEU A 530 -39.56 6.40 9.04
C LEU A 530 -40.23 7.68 8.50
N VAL A 531 -39.78 8.84 8.94
CA VAL A 531 -40.30 10.14 8.54
C VAL A 531 -39.30 10.80 7.60
N ASP A 532 -39.79 11.37 6.50
CA ASP A 532 -38.94 12.18 5.61
C ASP A 532 -38.26 13.31 6.40
N PRO A 533 -36.96 13.52 6.25
CA PRO A 533 -36.22 14.57 6.96
C PRO A 533 -36.85 15.96 6.76
N ALA A 534 -37.42 16.25 5.60
CA ALA A 534 -38.10 17.50 5.31
C ALA A 534 -39.39 17.71 6.17
N GLN A 535 -39.96 16.61 6.68
CA GLN A 535 -41.17 16.62 7.52
C GLN A 535 -40.85 16.39 9.02
N ALA A 536 -39.57 16.28 9.37
CA ALA A 536 -39.14 16.06 10.75
C ALA A 536 -39.50 17.26 11.66
N SER A 537 -39.43 17.02 12.97
CA SER A 537 -39.68 18.06 13.95
C SER A 537 -38.73 19.25 13.79
N THR A 538 -39.16 20.45 14.11
CA THR A 538 -38.31 21.65 14.06
C THR A 538 -37.02 21.47 14.86
N THR A 539 -37.09 20.82 16.01
CA THR A 539 -35.91 20.54 16.86
C THR A 539 -34.93 19.61 16.18
N THR A 540 -35.41 18.53 15.59
CA THR A 540 -34.57 17.58 14.85
C THR A 540 -33.85 18.25 13.66
N LYS A 541 -34.59 19.09 12.89
CA LYS A 541 -34.00 19.89 11.80
C LYS A 541 -32.94 20.86 12.32
N LEU A 542 -33.16 21.51 13.46
CA LEU A 542 -32.19 22.41 14.08
C LEU A 542 -30.92 21.66 14.54
N VAL A 543 -31.07 20.45 15.08
CA VAL A 543 -29.93 19.63 15.47
C VAL A 543 -29.10 19.22 14.25
N LEU A 544 -29.76 18.77 13.18
CA LEU A 544 -29.06 18.41 11.94
C LEU A 544 -28.39 19.62 11.27
N ALA A 545 -29.07 20.79 11.30
CA ALA A 545 -28.53 22.04 10.77
C ALA A 545 -27.36 22.61 11.61
N ALA A 546 -27.27 22.27 12.89
CA ALA A 546 -26.25 22.79 13.79
C ALA A 546 -25.06 21.81 13.93
N ALA A 547 -25.32 20.51 14.03
CA ALA A 547 -24.31 19.49 14.35
C ALA A 547 -23.58 18.99 13.09
N HIS A 548 -22.76 19.82 12.48
CA HIS A 548 -21.91 19.43 11.34
C HIS A 548 -20.60 20.20 11.31
N SER A 549 -19.64 19.69 10.52
CA SER A 549 -18.31 20.28 10.29
C SER A 549 -18.16 20.90 8.89
N LEU A 550 -19.24 21.06 8.14
CA LEU A 550 -19.23 21.61 6.79
C LEU A 550 -18.70 23.05 6.77
N VAL A 551 -17.87 23.37 5.82
CA VAL A 551 -17.28 24.71 5.60
C VAL A 551 -17.36 25.06 4.12
N ILE A 552 -17.31 26.36 3.79
CA ILE A 552 -17.22 26.82 2.40
C ILE A 552 -15.77 27.12 2.07
N VAL A 553 -15.30 26.52 0.99
CA VAL A 553 -13.96 26.74 0.42
C VAL A 553 -14.15 27.01 -1.08
N ASP A 554 -13.69 28.15 -1.58
CA ASP A 554 -13.83 28.55 -3.00
C ASP A 554 -15.27 28.47 -3.54
N ASP A 555 -16.26 28.93 -2.74
CA ASP A 555 -17.71 28.88 -3.00
C ASP A 555 -18.32 27.45 -3.08
N GLU A 556 -17.55 26.41 -2.78
CA GLU A 556 -18.05 25.04 -2.66
C GLU A 556 -18.18 24.62 -1.20
N VAL A 557 -19.23 23.85 -0.89
CA VAL A 557 -19.43 23.26 0.44
C VAL A 557 -18.55 22.03 0.56
N VAL A 558 -17.62 22.08 1.50
CA VAL A 558 -16.61 21.07 1.76
C VAL A 558 -16.82 20.45 3.15
N GLY A 559 -16.74 19.13 3.26
CA GLY A 559 -16.89 18.39 4.51
C GLY A 559 -17.40 16.98 4.27
N ASP A 560 -17.84 16.31 5.33
CA ASP A 560 -18.34 14.94 5.29
C ASP A 560 -19.58 14.82 4.37
N PRO A 561 -19.57 13.93 3.34
CA PRO A 561 -20.72 13.71 2.44
C PRO A 561 -22.02 13.37 3.19
N MET A 562 -21.92 12.59 4.27
CA MET A 562 -23.04 12.22 5.11
C MET A 562 -23.70 13.47 5.75
N GLU A 563 -22.86 14.39 6.25
CA GLU A 563 -23.33 15.66 6.83
C GLU A 563 -23.97 16.55 5.76
N ARG A 564 -23.37 16.61 4.59
CA ARG A 564 -23.88 17.35 3.45
C ARG A 564 -25.24 16.81 3.00
N ARG A 565 -25.37 15.48 2.80
CA ARG A 565 -26.63 14.84 2.44
C ARG A 565 -27.71 15.02 3.50
N ALA A 566 -27.34 14.90 4.80
CA ALA A 566 -28.27 15.16 5.90
C ALA A 566 -28.77 16.61 5.91
N LEU A 567 -27.92 17.59 5.63
CA LEU A 567 -28.29 19.01 5.57
C LEU A 567 -29.17 19.30 4.35
N GLU A 568 -28.79 18.75 3.18
CA GLU A 568 -29.56 18.87 1.94
C GLU A 568 -30.98 18.27 2.10
N SER A 569 -31.10 17.12 2.77
CA SER A 569 -32.39 16.43 2.98
C SER A 569 -33.39 17.21 3.83
N ILE A 570 -32.92 18.10 4.71
CA ILE A 570 -33.77 18.99 5.50
C ILE A 570 -33.99 20.34 4.81
N GLY A 571 -33.45 20.57 3.61
CA GLY A 571 -33.62 21.81 2.86
C GLY A 571 -32.85 23.00 3.44
N TRP A 572 -31.64 22.78 4.00
CA TRP A 572 -30.82 23.84 4.55
C TRP A 572 -29.48 23.95 3.78
N THR A 573 -28.90 25.15 3.78
CA THR A 573 -27.64 25.47 3.09
C THR A 573 -26.67 26.19 4.01
N VAL A 574 -25.37 25.89 3.82
CA VAL A 574 -24.29 26.61 4.50
C VAL A 574 -24.00 27.91 3.77
N LYS A 575 -23.75 28.99 4.51
CA LYS A 575 -23.29 30.29 3.99
C LYS A 575 -22.00 30.72 4.65
N PRO A 576 -21.22 31.64 4.05
CA PRO A 576 -19.99 32.15 4.64
C PRO A 576 -20.19 32.70 6.06
N GLY A 577 -19.18 32.45 6.95
CA GLY A 577 -19.21 32.89 8.33
C GLY A 577 -19.96 31.96 9.29
N ASP A 578 -19.98 30.67 8.99
CA ASP A 578 -20.60 29.60 9.83
C ASP A 578 -22.12 29.81 10.05
N LEU A 579 -22.75 30.42 9.05
CA LEU A 579 -24.19 30.71 9.04
C LEU A 579 -24.88 29.62 8.21
N ILE A 580 -25.86 28.97 8.78
CA ILE A 580 -26.70 27.95 8.13
C ILE A 580 -28.12 28.52 8.01
N CYS A 581 -28.65 28.45 6.79
CA CYS A 581 -29.96 29.04 6.47
C CYS A 581 -30.89 27.99 5.89
N SER A 582 -32.17 28.03 6.32
CA SER A 582 -33.21 27.25 5.68
C SER A 582 -33.56 27.89 4.31
N ASN A 583 -33.85 27.03 3.32
CA ASN A 583 -34.26 27.47 1.99
C ASN A 583 -35.72 28.00 1.93
N GLU A 584 -36.48 27.95 3.02
CA GLU A 584 -37.83 28.45 3.09
C GLU A 584 -37.86 30.00 3.11
N ALA A 585 -38.87 30.63 2.51
CA ALA A 585 -38.95 32.08 2.32
C ALA A 585 -38.96 32.94 3.61
N LYS A 586 -39.22 32.34 4.78
CA LYS A 586 -39.05 32.91 6.12
C LYS A 586 -38.23 32.00 7.01
N GLY A 587 -37.17 31.42 6.43
CA GLY A 587 -36.43 30.34 7.04
C GLY A 587 -35.67 30.76 8.29
N SER A 588 -35.54 29.79 9.20
CA SER A 588 -34.73 29.92 10.40
C SER A 588 -33.24 29.98 10.02
N GLN A 589 -32.44 30.68 10.82
CA GLN A 589 -31.00 30.77 10.68
C GLN A 589 -30.34 30.24 11.94
N VAL A 590 -29.20 29.58 11.77
CA VAL A 590 -28.38 29.06 12.85
C VAL A 590 -26.94 29.51 12.62
N LYS A 591 -26.32 30.13 13.62
CA LYS A 591 -24.90 30.48 13.58
C LYS A 591 -24.10 29.60 14.52
N ILE A 592 -23.16 28.81 14.01
CA ILE A 592 -22.28 27.98 14.82
C ILE A 592 -21.20 28.86 15.45
N GLN A 593 -21.06 28.79 16.77
CA GLN A 593 -20.04 29.53 17.54
C GLN A 593 -18.86 28.68 17.88
N THR A 594 -19.07 27.41 18.26
CA THR A 594 -18.01 26.49 18.67
C THR A 594 -18.34 25.09 18.14
N ARG A 595 -17.32 24.40 17.64
CA ARG A 595 -17.42 23.01 17.21
C ARG A 595 -16.52 22.12 18.06
N PHE A 596 -17.06 21.03 18.56
CA PHE A 596 -16.33 19.91 19.13
C PHE A 596 -16.37 18.80 18.08
N LEU A 597 -15.33 18.72 17.28
CA LEU A 597 -15.28 17.88 16.09
C LEU A 597 -15.45 16.39 16.39
N PHE A 598 -15.83 15.64 15.36
CA PHE A 598 -15.94 14.20 15.45
C PHE A 598 -14.58 13.58 15.76
N SER A 599 -14.57 12.61 16.68
CA SER A 599 -13.41 11.77 16.95
C SER A 599 -13.82 10.32 16.90
N SER A 600 -13.07 9.50 16.17
CA SER A 600 -13.31 8.05 16.07
C SER A 600 -13.23 7.35 17.44
N ALA A 601 -12.40 7.85 18.35
CA ALA A 601 -12.31 7.36 19.72
C ALA A 601 -13.57 7.68 20.52
N LEU A 602 -14.15 8.88 20.33
CA LEU A 602 -15.33 9.34 21.03
C LEU A 602 -16.63 9.01 20.32
N LYS A 603 -16.61 8.69 19.01
CA LYS A 603 -17.74 8.35 18.14
C LYS A 603 -18.90 9.35 18.18
N ARG A 604 -18.61 10.63 18.43
CA ARG A 604 -19.60 11.72 18.52
C ARG A 604 -19.01 13.07 18.22
N MET A 605 -19.86 14.00 17.83
CA MET A 605 -19.53 15.41 17.70
C MET A 605 -20.61 16.29 18.32
N SER A 606 -20.23 17.51 18.70
CA SER A 606 -21.14 18.48 19.31
C SER A 606 -20.83 19.88 18.82
N THR A 607 -21.84 20.74 18.78
CA THR A 607 -21.68 22.14 18.43
C THR A 607 -22.47 23.02 19.37
N LEU A 608 -22.01 24.26 19.56
CA LEU A 608 -22.73 25.32 20.20
C LEU A 608 -23.16 26.34 19.14
N SER A 609 -24.45 26.57 19.03
CA SER A 609 -25.02 27.41 17.97
C SER A 609 -25.98 28.42 18.53
N GLN A 610 -26.01 29.61 17.93
CA GLN A 610 -26.92 30.69 18.29
C GLN A 610 -28.03 30.84 17.26
N LEU A 611 -29.27 30.93 17.73
CA LEU A 611 -30.41 31.26 16.90
C LEU A 611 -30.72 32.74 17.06
N PRO A 612 -31.00 33.50 15.98
CA PRO A 612 -31.36 34.92 16.06
C PRO A 612 -32.63 35.19 16.89
N SER A 613 -33.53 34.19 16.92
CA SER A 613 -34.80 34.27 17.66
C SER A 613 -34.71 33.91 19.13
N ASN A 614 -33.57 33.39 19.61
CA ASN A 614 -33.43 32.91 20.97
C ASN A 614 -32.18 33.49 21.65
N LYS A 615 -32.30 33.89 22.92
CA LYS A 615 -31.19 34.35 23.74
C LYS A 615 -30.31 33.18 24.27
N GLN A 616 -30.83 31.96 24.22
CA GLN A 616 -30.13 30.74 24.63
C GLN A 616 -29.34 30.16 23.46
N LEU A 617 -28.28 29.47 23.80
CA LEU A 617 -27.47 28.69 22.85
C LEU A 617 -28.02 27.27 22.72
N LEU A 618 -28.03 26.76 21.51
CA LEU A 618 -28.35 25.38 21.20
C LEU A 618 -27.04 24.57 21.24
N ALA A 619 -26.94 23.66 22.19
CA ALA A 619 -25.96 22.57 22.14
C ALA A 619 -26.58 21.43 21.34
N ALA A 620 -26.05 21.15 20.17
CA ALA A 620 -26.49 20.07 19.30
C ALA A 620 -25.41 18.98 19.23
N THR A 621 -25.80 17.73 19.49
CA THR A 621 -24.89 16.58 19.53
C THR A 621 -25.42 15.47 18.63
N LYS A 622 -24.52 14.84 17.85
CA LYS A 622 -24.83 13.62 17.12
C LYS A 622 -23.73 12.59 17.34
N GLY A 623 -24.07 11.32 17.29
CA GLY A 623 -23.09 10.24 17.48
C GLY A 623 -23.71 8.86 17.46
N ALA A 624 -22.85 7.86 17.74
CA ALA A 624 -23.28 6.48 17.81
C ALA A 624 -24.34 6.30 18.94
N PRO A 625 -25.44 5.57 18.69
CA PRO A 625 -26.52 5.42 19.65
C PRO A 625 -26.05 4.89 21.01
N GLU A 626 -25.17 3.91 21.02
CA GLU A 626 -24.62 3.30 22.23
C GLU A 626 -23.79 4.30 23.05
N VAL A 627 -23.13 5.25 22.40
CA VAL A 627 -22.28 6.26 23.05
C VAL A 627 -23.10 7.42 23.61
N LEU A 628 -24.14 7.86 22.91
CA LEU A 628 -25.00 8.94 23.35
C LEU A 628 -25.99 8.52 24.43
N LYS A 629 -26.32 7.23 24.51
CA LYS A 629 -27.27 6.68 25.50
C LYS A 629 -27.08 7.18 26.95
N PRO A 630 -25.87 7.14 27.56
CA PRO A 630 -25.66 7.61 28.92
C PRO A 630 -25.71 9.14 29.08
N MET A 631 -25.74 9.90 27.98
CA MET A 631 -25.74 11.37 27.97
C MET A 631 -27.14 11.97 27.95
N PHE A 632 -28.15 11.16 27.69
CA PHE A 632 -29.54 11.61 27.65
C PHE A 632 -30.10 11.74 29.05
N ALA A 633 -30.80 12.86 29.33
CA ALA A 633 -31.51 13.11 30.60
C ALA A 633 -32.68 12.16 30.79
N VAL A 634 -33.42 11.89 29.71
CA VAL A 634 -34.54 10.95 29.69
C VAL A 634 -34.40 10.08 28.47
N LEU A 635 -34.37 8.76 28.68
CA LEU A 635 -34.22 7.76 27.65
C LEU A 635 -35.61 7.12 27.34
N PRO A 636 -36.04 7.08 26.07
CA PRO A 636 -37.25 6.37 25.68
C PRO A 636 -37.13 4.86 25.95
N SER A 637 -38.25 4.21 26.32
CA SER A 637 -38.24 2.80 26.77
C SER A 637 -37.78 1.80 25.69
N ASN A 638 -38.02 2.10 24.41
CA ASN A 638 -37.64 1.25 23.27
C ASN A 638 -36.44 1.77 22.48
N TYR A 639 -35.58 2.57 23.12
CA TYR A 639 -34.40 3.18 22.47
C TYR A 639 -33.49 2.14 21.83
N ASP A 640 -33.12 1.12 22.61
CA ASP A 640 -32.20 0.07 22.16
C ASP A 640 -32.81 -0.81 21.05
N ASP A 641 -34.07 -1.19 21.20
CA ASP A 641 -34.78 -2.04 20.23
C ASP A 641 -34.89 -1.34 18.87
N LEU A 642 -35.16 -0.03 18.89
CA LEU A 642 -35.40 0.73 17.68
C LEU A 642 -34.13 0.94 16.86
N TYR A 643 -33.01 1.39 17.45
CA TYR A 643 -31.77 1.56 16.68
C TYR A 643 -31.19 0.23 16.23
N ARG A 644 -31.28 -0.83 17.05
CA ARG A 644 -30.86 -2.18 16.68
C ARG A 644 -31.67 -2.76 15.52
N HIS A 645 -32.97 -2.47 15.48
CA HIS A 645 -33.84 -2.88 14.37
C HIS A 645 -33.32 -2.37 13.02
N TYR A 646 -32.99 -1.07 12.92
CA TYR A 646 -32.43 -0.51 11.69
C TYR A 646 -30.99 -0.94 11.42
N THR A 647 -30.17 -1.06 12.45
CA THR A 647 -28.79 -1.55 12.29
C THR A 647 -28.75 -3.00 11.80
N ARG A 648 -29.64 -3.87 12.27
CA ARG A 648 -29.77 -5.26 11.77
C ARG A 648 -30.23 -5.33 10.32
N ARG A 649 -30.89 -4.28 9.82
CA ARG A 649 -31.26 -4.14 8.41
C ARG A 649 -30.15 -3.54 7.54
N GLY A 650 -28.94 -3.39 8.06
CA GLY A 650 -27.80 -2.84 7.33
C GLY A 650 -27.73 -1.31 7.29
N SER A 651 -28.69 -0.60 7.93
CA SER A 651 -28.69 0.85 7.96
C SER A 651 -27.72 1.39 9.00
N ARG A 652 -27.06 2.50 8.69
CA ARG A 652 -26.26 3.27 9.65
C ARG A 652 -27.17 4.20 10.44
N VAL A 653 -27.21 4.04 11.75
CA VAL A 653 -28.06 4.83 12.64
C VAL A 653 -27.22 5.80 13.46
N ILE A 654 -27.62 7.06 13.48
CA ILE A 654 -26.98 8.13 14.24
C ILE A 654 -28.01 8.72 15.19
N ALA A 655 -27.70 8.74 16.49
CA ALA A 655 -28.54 9.38 17.47
C ALA A 655 -28.32 10.90 17.46
N LEU A 656 -29.42 11.64 17.63
CA LEU A 656 -29.43 13.09 17.69
C LEU A 656 -29.90 13.55 19.07
N GLY A 657 -29.14 14.47 19.68
CA GLY A 657 -29.41 15.04 20.97
C GLY A 657 -29.27 16.56 20.96
N TYR A 658 -29.99 17.24 21.84
CA TYR A 658 -29.88 18.69 22.01
C TYR A 658 -30.06 19.11 23.46
N ARG A 659 -29.55 20.30 23.77
CA ARG A 659 -29.77 20.99 25.04
C ARG A 659 -29.76 22.50 24.84
N TRP A 660 -30.63 23.21 25.54
CA TRP A 660 -30.58 24.66 25.58
C TRP A 660 -29.72 25.15 26.76
N MET A 661 -28.80 26.07 26.49
CA MET A 661 -27.84 26.60 27.48
C MET A 661 -27.86 28.11 27.49
N ASP A 662 -27.51 28.72 28.65
CA ASP A 662 -27.41 30.17 28.75
C ASP A 662 -26.14 30.69 28.04
N ALA A 663 -26.27 31.81 27.31
CA ALA A 663 -25.20 32.40 26.51
C ALA A 663 -23.97 32.84 27.35
N SER A 664 -24.15 33.07 28.66
CA SER A 664 -23.07 33.41 29.57
C SER A 664 -22.04 32.27 29.76
N ALA A 665 -22.46 31.03 29.56
CA ALA A 665 -21.63 29.84 29.77
C ALA A 665 -20.66 29.55 28.60
N ALA A 666 -20.84 30.19 27.43
CA ALA A 666 -20.19 29.79 26.15
C ALA A 666 -18.67 30.07 26.04
N ARG A 667 -18.14 31.01 26.84
CA ARG A 667 -16.75 31.50 26.61
C ARG A 667 -15.61 30.57 27.10
N SER A 668 -15.91 29.56 27.93
CA SER A 668 -14.91 28.63 28.48
C SER A 668 -15.45 27.24 28.77
N ILE A 669 -16.46 26.81 28.00
CA ILE A 669 -17.15 25.55 28.25
C ILE A 669 -16.33 24.37 27.71
N LYS A 670 -16.19 23.34 28.55
CA LYS A 670 -15.54 22.08 28.13
C LYS A 670 -16.57 21.16 27.48
N ARG A 671 -16.06 20.27 26.60
CA ARG A 671 -16.86 19.30 25.86
C ARG A 671 -17.81 18.48 26.75
N GLU A 672 -17.31 18.00 27.89
CA GLU A 672 -18.08 17.19 28.83
C GLU A 672 -19.30 17.93 29.42
N GLN A 673 -19.21 19.25 29.54
CA GLN A 673 -20.30 20.10 30.03
C GLN A 673 -21.38 20.34 28.96
N VAL A 674 -21.03 20.23 27.68
CA VAL A 674 -21.96 20.32 26.55
C VAL A 674 -22.68 19.00 26.32
N GLU A 675 -21.96 17.88 26.47
CA GLU A 675 -22.41 16.53 26.18
C GLU A 675 -23.05 15.83 27.38
N CYS A 676 -23.79 16.55 28.21
CA CYS A 676 -24.52 15.99 29.37
C CYS A 676 -25.97 16.49 29.39
N GLU A 677 -26.86 15.71 29.97
CA GLU A 677 -28.28 16.00 30.12
C GLU A 677 -28.97 16.40 28.79
N LEU A 678 -28.60 15.69 27.72
CA LEU A 678 -29.17 15.92 26.41
C LEU A 678 -30.63 15.46 26.36
N GLN A 679 -31.44 16.13 25.55
CA GLN A 679 -32.77 15.69 25.17
C GLN A 679 -32.69 14.96 23.84
N PHE A 680 -33.41 13.85 23.71
CA PHE A 680 -33.43 13.05 22.51
C PHE A 680 -34.20 13.73 21.39
N ALA A 681 -33.62 13.82 20.18
CA ALA A 681 -34.17 14.48 19.00
C ALA A 681 -34.55 13.52 17.86
N GLY A 682 -34.23 12.23 17.98
CA GLY A 682 -34.49 11.22 16.97
C GLY A 682 -33.23 10.47 16.54
N PHE A 683 -33.42 9.48 15.68
CA PHE A 683 -32.36 8.77 14.98
C PHE A 683 -32.37 9.15 13.52
N LEU A 684 -31.24 9.55 12.98
CA LEU A 684 -31.00 9.67 11.54
C LEU A 684 -30.62 8.29 11.01
N VAL A 685 -31.38 7.80 10.04
CA VAL A 685 -31.17 6.50 9.41
C VAL A 685 -30.61 6.72 8.01
N LEU A 686 -29.43 6.15 7.76
CA LEU A 686 -28.70 6.25 6.51
C LEU A 686 -28.54 4.85 5.92
N HIS A 687 -28.57 4.76 4.61
CA HIS A 687 -28.36 3.52 3.88
C HIS A 687 -27.29 3.73 2.82
N CYS A 688 -26.50 2.69 2.61
CA CYS A 688 -25.52 2.64 1.52
C CYS A 688 -26.08 1.66 0.48
N PRO A 689 -26.56 2.13 -0.69
CA PRO A 689 -27.16 1.26 -1.68
C PRO A 689 -26.12 0.29 -2.25
N LEU A 690 -26.55 -0.93 -2.55
CA LEU A 690 -25.75 -1.87 -3.31
C LEU A 690 -25.51 -1.34 -4.73
N LYS A 691 -24.33 -1.58 -5.29
CA LYS A 691 -24.10 -1.32 -6.71
C LYS A 691 -24.99 -2.25 -7.55
N ALA A 692 -25.49 -1.76 -8.66
CA ALA A 692 -26.51 -2.45 -9.48
C ALA A 692 -26.05 -3.82 -9.98
N ASP A 693 -24.75 -4.00 -10.20
CA ASP A 693 -24.13 -5.21 -10.73
C ASP A 693 -23.52 -6.12 -9.64
N ALA A 694 -23.59 -5.73 -8.35
CA ALA A 694 -22.93 -6.46 -7.27
C ALA A 694 -23.52 -7.85 -7.07
N ILE A 695 -24.84 -7.98 -7.04
CA ILE A 695 -25.54 -9.25 -6.82
C ILE A 695 -25.23 -10.21 -7.98
N ASP A 696 -25.41 -9.76 -9.22
CA ASP A 696 -25.20 -10.59 -10.41
C ASP A 696 -23.73 -11.05 -10.52
N SER A 697 -22.78 -10.18 -10.18
CA SER A 697 -21.35 -10.50 -10.23
C SER A 697 -20.97 -11.56 -9.21
N ILE A 698 -21.43 -11.45 -7.98
CA ILE A 698 -21.13 -12.41 -6.91
C ILE A 698 -21.82 -13.75 -7.19
N GLN A 699 -23.07 -13.73 -7.68
CA GLN A 699 -23.77 -14.95 -8.08
C GLN A 699 -23.01 -15.69 -9.19
N GLN A 700 -22.55 -14.99 -10.24
CA GLN A 700 -21.75 -15.60 -11.30
C GLN A 700 -20.43 -16.20 -10.79
N LEU A 701 -19.78 -15.57 -9.81
CA LEU A 701 -18.57 -16.10 -9.20
C LEU A 701 -18.85 -17.36 -8.37
N ASN A 702 -19.94 -17.37 -7.59
CA ASN A 702 -20.37 -18.54 -6.83
C ASN A 702 -20.75 -19.72 -7.75
N GLU A 703 -21.50 -19.46 -8.84
CA GLU A 703 -21.82 -20.46 -9.86
C GLU A 703 -20.57 -21.00 -10.56
N SER A 704 -19.54 -20.18 -10.70
CA SER A 704 -18.22 -20.56 -11.26
C SER A 704 -17.31 -21.25 -10.24
N SER A 705 -17.85 -21.66 -9.08
CA SER A 705 -17.14 -22.35 -7.98
C SER A 705 -16.02 -21.55 -7.32
N HIS A 706 -16.06 -20.22 -7.38
CA HIS A 706 -15.19 -19.36 -6.60
C HIS A 706 -15.79 -19.19 -5.20
N ARG A 707 -14.93 -19.18 -4.20
CA ARG A 707 -15.34 -18.82 -2.84
C ARG A 707 -15.31 -17.29 -2.69
N CYS A 708 -16.46 -16.68 -2.44
CA CYS A 708 -16.56 -15.25 -2.18
C CYS A 708 -16.44 -14.94 -0.69
N VAL A 709 -15.67 -13.91 -0.34
CA VAL A 709 -15.38 -13.48 1.04
C VAL A 709 -15.47 -11.97 1.12
N MET A 710 -16.11 -11.44 2.17
CA MET A 710 -16.16 -9.99 2.43
C MET A 710 -15.17 -9.60 3.51
N ILE A 711 -14.43 -8.50 3.28
CA ILE A 711 -13.44 -7.97 4.24
C ILE A 711 -13.69 -6.46 4.40
N THR A 712 -14.17 -6.02 5.57
CA THR A 712 -14.57 -4.61 5.77
C THR A 712 -14.18 -4.05 7.13
N GLY A 713 -13.98 -2.72 7.19
CA GLY A 713 -13.85 -1.97 8.44
C GLY A 713 -15.16 -1.72 9.18
N ASP A 714 -16.31 -2.03 8.58
CA ASP A 714 -17.63 -1.77 9.14
C ASP A 714 -18.03 -2.74 10.28
N ASN A 715 -19.14 -2.40 10.94
CA ASN A 715 -19.71 -3.23 12.00
C ASN A 715 -20.13 -4.60 11.48
N ALA A 716 -19.97 -5.63 12.32
CA ALA A 716 -20.29 -7.03 11.99
C ALA A 716 -21.73 -7.23 11.51
N LEU A 717 -22.71 -6.63 12.17
CA LEU A 717 -24.12 -6.77 11.79
C LEU A 717 -24.41 -6.18 10.41
N THR A 718 -23.85 -5.01 10.11
CA THR A 718 -23.99 -4.37 8.80
C THR A 718 -23.27 -5.19 7.72
N ALA A 719 -22.07 -5.70 8.01
CA ALA A 719 -21.30 -6.51 7.08
C ALA A 719 -22.00 -7.82 6.74
N VAL A 720 -22.49 -8.53 7.77
CA VAL A 720 -23.24 -9.77 7.59
C VAL A 720 -24.52 -9.54 6.76
N ARG A 721 -25.27 -8.47 7.04
CA ARG A 721 -26.49 -8.16 6.30
C ARG A 721 -26.21 -7.90 4.81
N VAL A 722 -25.22 -7.12 4.50
CA VAL A 722 -24.82 -6.88 3.09
C VAL A 722 -24.35 -8.19 2.44
N ALA A 723 -23.58 -9.02 3.18
CA ALA A 723 -23.12 -10.31 2.69
C ALA A 723 -24.28 -11.31 2.43
N GLU A 724 -25.36 -11.25 3.22
CA GLU A 724 -26.62 -12.00 2.96
C GLU A 724 -27.32 -11.50 1.70
N GLU A 725 -27.43 -10.17 1.53
CA GLU A 725 -28.10 -9.56 0.37
C GLU A 725 -27.41 -9.87 -0.96
N VAL A 726 -26.08 -10.03 -0.95
CA VAL A 726 -25.27 -10.38 -2.14
C VAL A 726 -24.95 -11.88 -2.24
N GLU A 727 -25.56 -12.73 -1.41
CA GLU A 727 -25.39 -14.19 -1.41
C GLU A 727 -23.95 -14.67 -1.15
N ILE A 728 -23.15 -13.89 -0.43
CA ILE A 728 -21.86 -14.36 0.14
C ILE A 728 -22.12 -15.22 1.36
N VAL A 729 -23.08 -14.83 2.20
CA VAL A 729 -23.58 -15.59 3.35
C VAL A 729 -24.86 -16.30 2.93
N VAL A 730 -24.86 -17.62 3.01
CA VAL A 730 -25.97 -18.48 2.58
C VAL A 730 -26.59 -19.23 3.76
N ARG A 731 -25.77 -19.62 4.73
CA ARG A 731 -26.19 -20.30 5.96
C ARG A 731 -26.44 -19.28 7.07
N GLU A 732 -27.03 -19.73 8.18
CA GLU A 732 -27.21 -18.86 9.34
C GLU A 732 -25.85 -18.32 9.81
N PRO A 733 -25.66 -16.98 9.90
CA PRO A 733 -24.38 -16.41 10.29
C PRO A 733 -24.18 -16.39 11.81
N ILE A 734 -22.95 -16.69 12.24
CA ILE A 734 -22.51 -16.45 13.62
C ILE A 734 -21.29 -15.56 13.64
N VAL A 735 -21.18 -14.75 14.66
CA VAL A 735 -20.14 -13.74 14.83
C VAL A 735 -19.23 -14.11 16.00
N LEU A 736 -17.93 -14.22 15.74
CA LEU A 736 -16.90 -14.27 16.78
C LEU A 736 -16.47 -12.84 17.12
N ASP A 737 -16.76 -12.43 18.34
CA ASP A 737 -16.42 -11.09 18.81
C ASP A 737 -16.00 -11.11 20.28
N LYS A 738 -15.44 -10.00 20.77
CA LYS A 738 -15.13 -9.80 22.17
C LYS A 738 -16.41 -9.67 22.98
N ARG A 739 -16.43 -10.25 24.19
CA ARG A 739 -17.54 -10.10 25.15
C ARG A 739 -17.66 -8.64 25.60
N GLU A 740 -18.85 -8.06 25.59
CA GLU A 740 -19.10 -6.70 26.09
C GLU A 740 -18.77 -6.60 27.58
N GLY A 741 -17.82 -5.73 27.96
CA GLY A 741 -17.36 -5.54 29.33
C GLY A 741 -16.40 -6.61 29.85
N GLY A 742 -16.00 -7.60 29.06
CA GLY A 742 -15.01 -8.60 29.39
C GLY A 742 -13.56 -8.16 29.17
N GLU A 743 -12.60 -8.96 29.65
CA GLU A 743 -11.18 -8.78 29.38
C GLU A 743 -10.86 -8.98 27.89
N ASP A 744 -9.66 -8.59 27.44
CA ASP A 744 -9.30 -8.68 26.03
C ASP A 744 -9.33 -10.11 25.47
N HIS A 745 -9.17 -11.12 26.29
CA HIS A 745 -9.17 -12.53 25.92
C HIS A 745 -10.55 -13.21 25.94
N ASP A 746 -11.59 -12.53 26.44
CA ASP A 746 -12.95 -13.06 26.50
C ASP A 746 -13.63 -12.96 25.13
N LEU A 747 -13.63 -14.05 24.38
CA LEU A 747 -14.29 -14.16 23.09
C LEU A 747 -15.59 -14.97 23.19
N VAL A 748 -16.58 -14.60 22.39
CA VAL A 748 -17.87 -15.30 22.34
C VAL A 748 -18.35 -15.47 20.91
N TRP A 749 -18.94 -16.63 20.64
CA TRP A 749 -19.72 -16.90 19.46
C TRP A 749 -21.16 -16.44 19.70
N ARG A 750 -21.65 -15.51 18.91
CA ARG A 750 -23.03 -15.00 19.02
C ARG A 750 -23.74 -14.98 17.68
N THR A 751 -25.06 -15.18 17.71
CA THR A 751 -25.89 -14.97 16.53
C THR A 751 -26.07 -13.48 16.25
N THR A 752 -26.60 -13.12 15.10
CA THR A 752 -26.99 -11.74 14.74
C THR A 752 -28.06 -11.14 15.67
N GLU A 753 -28.78 -11.98 16.44
CA GLU A 753 -29.74 -11.57 17.47
C GLU A 753 -29.10 -11.35 18.87
N ASP A 754 -27.78 -11.36 18.96
CA ASP A 754 -27.00 -11.23 20.21
C ASP A 754 -27.20 -12.43 21.20
N LYS A 755 -27.67 -13.58 20.74
CA LYS A 755 -27.70 -14.80 21.55
C LYS A 755 -26.31 -15.42 21.55
N ILE A 756 -25.74 -15.62 22.75
CA ILE A 756 -24.46 -16.33 22.90
C ILE A 756 -24.69 -17.81 22.61
N VAL A 757 -23.95 -18.35 21.67
CA VAL A 757 -23.98 -19.78 21.30
C VAL A 757 -22.94 -20.53 22.11
N HIS A 758 -21.68 -20.04 22.11
CA HIS A 758 -20.55 -20.61 22.83
C HIS A 758 -19.57 -19.53 23.29
N ASP A 759 -18.89 -19.82 24.40
CA ASP A 759 -17.72 -19.07 24.82
C ASP A 759 -16.49 -19.63 24.11
N GLN A 760 -15.57 -18.77 23.68
CA GLN A 760 -14.31 -19.15 23.03
C GLN A 760 -13.12 -18.62 23.83
N ASP A 761 -12.33 -19.53 24.36
CA ASP A 761 -11.02 -19.20 24.92
C ASP A 761 -9.97 -19.27 23.80
N VAL A 762 -9.08 -18.29 23.78
CA VAL A 762 -7.98 -18.22 22.78
C VAL A 762 -7.05 -19.43 22.89
N ASP A 763 -6.87 -19.95 24.09
CA ASP A 763 -6.01 -21.12 24.35
C ASP A 763 -6.69 -22.47 24.11
N CYS A 764 -8.02 -22.48 23.89
CA CYS A 764 -8.78 -23.68 23.56
C CYS A 764 -8.89 -23.87 22.04
N ASP A 765 -9.15 -25.11 21.60
CA ASP A 765 -9.41 -25.41 20.20
C ASP A 765 -10.72 -24.75 19.73
N LEU A 766 -10.73 -24.35 18.46
CA LEU A 766 -11.91 -23.79 17.83
C LEU A 766 -13.03 -24.84 17.77
N HIS A 767 -14.26 -24.40 17.96
CA HIS A 767 -15.45 -25.26 17.87
C HIS A 767 -15.74 -25.63 16.41
N ARG A 768 -15.06 -26.66 15.89
CA ARG A 768 -15.10 -27.05 14.48
C ARG A 768 -16.50 -27.36 13.96
N HIS A 769 -17.38 -27.90 14.78
CA HIS A 769 -18.78 -28.16 14.41
C HIS A 769 -19.52 -26.89 13.96
N LEU A 770 -19.14 -25.71 14.48
CA LEU A 770 -19.75 -24.46 14.07
C LEU A 770 -19.40 -24.08 12.62
N PHE A 771 -18.25 -24.53 12.12
CA PHE A 771 -17.85 -24.26 10.74
C PHE A 771 -18.68 -25.06 9.72
N ASP A 772 -19.23 -26.19 10.13
CA ASP A 772 -20.08 -27.03 9.30
C ASP A 772 -21.53 -26.55 9.30
N GLU A 773 -22.02 -25.98 10.40
CA GLU A 773 -23.41 -25.59 10.58
C GLU A 773 -23.68 -24.12 10.18
N TYR A 774 -22.71 -23.21 10.38
CA TYR A 774 -22.89 -21.78 10.25
C TYR A 774 -21.91 -21.15 9.25
N ASP A 775 -22.28 -19.96 8.74
CA ASP A 775 -21.34 -19.09 8.04
C ASP A 775 -20.67 -18.14 9.05
N ILE A 776 -19.35 -18.13 9.04
CA ILE A 776 -18.54 -17.51 10.07
C ILE A 776 -18.23 -16.06 9.76
N CYS A 777 -18.57 -15.16 10.69
CA CYS A 777 -18.12 -13.78 10.71
C CYS A 777 -17.13 -13.58 11.86
N VAL A 778 -15.95 -12.98 11.57
CA VAL A 778 -14.92 -12.70 12.58
C VAL A 778 -14.65 -11.20 12.65
N THR A 779 -14.60 -10.65 13.88
CA THR A 779 -14.23 -9.25 14.08
C THR A 779 -12.71 -9.08 14.16
N GLY A 780 -12.20 -7.90 13.78
CA GLY A 780 -10.78 -7.57 13.90
C GLY A 780 -10.24 -7.63 15.33
N ALA A 781 -11.12 -7.43 16.34
CA ALA A 781 -10.75 -7.59 17.75
C ALA A 781 -10.49 -9.05 18.10
N ALA A 782 -11.36 -9.96 17.64
CA ALA A 782 -11.18 -11.40 17.83
C ALA A 782 -9.95 -11.91 17.04
N LEU A 783 -9.79 -11.49 15.79
CA LEU A 783 -8.66 -11.89 14.94
C LEU A 783 -7.31 -11.57 15.60
N ARG A 784 -7.19 -10.40 16.22
CA ARG A 784 -5.96 -9.96 16.91
C ARG A 784 -5.52 -10.92 18.02
N GLN A 785 -6.45 -11.56 18.71
CA GLN A 785 -6.14 -12.49 19.79
C GLN A 785 -5.47 -13.78 19.28
N PHE A 786 -5.79 -14.19 18.03
CA PHE A 786 -5.20 -15.37 17.42
C PHE A 786 -3.89 -15.10 16.66
N GLU A 787 -3.44 -13.84 16.55
CA GLU A 787 -2.17 -13.50 15.85
C GLU A 787 -0.95 -14.20 16.46
N THR A 788 -0.97 -14.48 17.77
CA THR A 788 0.09 -15.22 18.47
C THR A 788 0.06 -16.74 18.24
N GLN A 789 -1.02 -17.27 17.66
CA GLN A 789 -1.26 -18.71 17.48
C GLN A 789 -1.45 -19.06 15.98
N PRO A 790 -0.38 -19.20 15.20
CA PRO A 790 -0.46 -19.33 13.73
C PRO A 790 -1.31 -20.51 13.23
N ALA A 791 -1.36 -21.62 13.96
CA ALA A 791 -2.13 -22.79 13.54
C ALA A 791 -3.64 -22.53 13.60
N ARG A 792 -4.12 -21.96 14.72
CA ARG A 792 -5.53 -21.61 14.92
C ARG A 792 -5.96 -20.45 14.05
N LEU A 793 -5.09 -19.47 13.89
CA LEU A 793 -5.32 -18.35 12.95
C LEU A 793 -5.58 -18.86 11.53
N ARG A 794 -4.77 -19.82 11.05
CA ARG A 794 -4.96 -20.43 9.73
C ARG A 794 -6.29 -21.17 9.62
N GLU A 795 -6.66 -21.94 10.64
CA GLU A 795 -7.92 -22.67 10.67
C GLU A 795 -9.12 -21.71 10.68
N LEU A 796 -9.07 -20.66 11.49
CA LEU A 796 -10.11 -19.64 11.56
C LEU A 796 -10.25 -18.91 10.20
N ILE A 797 -9.15 -18.44 9.63
CA ILE A 797 -9.16 -17.74 8.34
C ILE A 797 -9.64 -18.65 7.20
N ALA A 798 -9.27 -19.93 7.22
CA ALA A 798 -9.73 -20.87 6.19
C ALA A 798 -11.24 -21.04 6.15
N ASN A 799 -11.95 -20.85 7.26
CA ASN A 799 -13.39 -21.11 7.37
C ASN A 799 -14.27 -19.84 7.46
N THR A 800 -13.65 -18.67 7.56
CA THR A 800 -14.37 -17.40 7.69
C THR A 800 -14.84 -16.88 6.33
N VAL A 801 -16.06 -16.37 6.26
CA VAL A 801 -16.69 -15.79 5.06
C VAL A 801 -16.79 -14.27 5.14
N VAL A 802 -16.96 -13.72 6.34
CA VAL A 802 -17.06 -12.28 6.56
C VAL A 802 -16.05 -11.84 7.62
N TYR A 803 -15.27 -10.82 7.30
CA TYR A 803 -14.37 -10.15 8.26
C TYR A 803 -14.86 -8.73 8.48
N ALA A 804 -15.18 -8.38 9.72
CA ALA A 804 -15.73 -7.10 10.10
C ALA A 804 -14.81 -6.34 11.07
N ARG A 805 -14.84 -5.00 11.04
CA ARG A 805 -14.00 -4.11 11.88
C ARG A 805 -12.50 -4.41 11.77
N VAL A 806 -12.03 -4.82 10.59
CA VAL A 806 -10.62 -5.12 10.36
C VAL A 806 -9.85 -3.87 9.94
N SER A 807 -8.62 -3.78 10.43
CA SER A 807 -7.68 -2.73 10.02
C SER A 807 -7.00 -3.07 8.68
N PRO A 808 -6.39 -2.10 7.98
CA PRO A 808 -5.64 -2.35 6.75
C PRO A 808 -4.56 -3.43 6.90
N ASN A 809 -3.82 -3.43 8.00
CA ASN A 809 -2.80 -4.45 8.29
C ASN A 809 -3.42 -5.84 8.46
N GLN A 810 -4.61 -5.92 9.05
CA GLN A 810 -5.31 -7.20 9.20
C GLN A 810 -5.88 -7.70 7.85
N LYS A 811 -6.30 -6.80 6.93
CA LYS A 811 -6.64 -7.17 5.56
C LYS A 811 -5.46 -7.86 4.85
N GLU A 812 -4.25 -7.29 4.98
CA GLU A 812 -3.02 -7.89 4.45
C GLU A 812 -2.71 -9.25 5.11
N LEU A 813 -2.88 -9.37 6.44
CA LEU A 813 -2.67 -10.61 7.18
C LEU A 813 -3.61 -11.73 6.71
N ILE A 814 -4.89 -11.43 6.50
CA ILE A 814 -5.89 -12.41 6.02
C ILE A 814 -5.46 -12.96 4.66
N LEU A 815 -5.14 -12.09 3.70
CA LEU A 815 -4.74 -12.49 2.35
C LEU A 815 -3.42 -13.26 2.33
N SER A 816 -2.42 -12.81 3.09
CA SER A 816 -1.14 -13.52 3.20
C SER A 816 -1.30 -14.90 3.84
N THR A 817 -2.22 -15.04 4.80
CA THR A 817 -2.54 -16.32 5.43
C THR A 817 -3.25 -17.26 4.45
N LEU A 818 -4.26 -16.78 3.70
CA LEU A 818 -4.93 -17.59 2.65
C LEU A 818 -3.92 -18.08 1.60
N ARG A 819 -2.98 -17.23 1.18
CA ARG A 819 -1.89 -17.63 0.28
C ARG A 819 -0.98 -18.68 0.90
N SER A 820 -0.66 -18.57 2.20
CA SER A 820 0.14 -19.59 2.91
C SER A 820 -0.54 -20.95 2.99
N LEU A 821 -1.87 -20.99 2.81
CA LEU A 821 -2.69 -22.18 2.67
C LEU A 821 -2.81 -22.68 1.21
N ASN A 822 -2.03 -22.09 0.29
CA ASN A 822 -2.00 -22.37 -1.15
C ASN A 822 -3.27 -21.99 -1.92
N TYR A 823 -4.14 -21.14 -1.37
CA TYR A 823 -5.23 -20.55 -2.16
C TYR A 823 -4.71 -19.47 -3.09
N ILE A 824 -5.18 -19.45 -4.31
CA ILE A 824 -4.99 -18.35 -5.25
C ILE A 824 -6.08 -17.31 -4.96
N THR A 825 -5.67 -16.14 -4.48
CA THR A 825 -6.57 -15.10 -3.98
C THR A 825 -6.72 -13.95 -4.96
N LEU A 826 -7.94 -13.44 -5.10
CA LEU A 826 -8.25 -12.15 -5.71
C LEU A 826 -8.74 -11.21 -4.60
N MET A 827 -8.29 -9.97 -4.59
CA MET A 827 -8.83 -8.89 -3.77
C MET A 827 -9.34 -7.78 -4.65
N ALA A 828 -10.59 -7.40 -4.47
CA ALA A 828 -11.20 -6.22 -5.09
C ALA A 828 -11.46 -5.15 -4.02
N GLY A 829 -11.06 -3.91 -4.31
CA GLY A 829 -11.22 -2.77 -3.42
C GLY A 829 -11.12 -1.46 -4.20
N ASP A 830 -11.59 -0.35 -3.63
CA ASP A 830 -11.63 0.97 -4.24
C ASP A 830 -10.64 1.96 -3.61
N GLY A 831 -10.27 1.73 -2.36
CA GLY A 831 -9.51 2.67 -1.55
C GLY A 831 -8.01 2.46 -1.50
N THR A 832 -7.30 3.54 -1.22
CA THR A 832 -5.88 3.49 -0.87
C THR A 832 -5.62 2.73 0.43
N ASN A 833 -6.64 2.55 1.28
CA ASN A 833 -6.61 1.70 2.47
C ASN A 833 -6.37 0.22 2.15
N ASP A 834 -6.72 -0.19 0.93
CA ASP A 834 -6.62 -1.58 0.47
C ASP A 834 -5.32 -1.90 -0.27
N VAL A 835 -4.43 -0.91 -0.49
CA VAL A 835 -3.18 -1.11 -1.26
C VAL A 835 -2.36 -2.27 -0.71
N GLY A 836 -2.22 -2.40 0.61
CA GLY A 836 -1.52 -3.54 1.24
C GLY A 836 -2.19 -4.86 0.90
N ALA A 837 -3.51 -4.93 1.01
CA ALA A 837 -4.31 -6.10 0.72
C ALA A 837 -4.30 -6.45 -0.78
N LEU A 838 -4.48 -5.45 -1.67
CA LEU A 838 -4.41 -5.61 -3.12
C LEU A 838 -3.06 -6.16 -3.58
N LYS A 839 -1.97 -5.73 -2.95
CA LYS A 839 -0.61 -6.23 -3.22
C LYS A 839 -0.37 -7.62 -2.61
N ALA A 840 -0.93 -7.91 -1.45
CA ALA A 840 -0.79 -9.20 -0.78
C ALA A 840 -1.55 -10.32 -1.51
N ALA A 841 -2.64 -10.01 -2.22
CA ALA A 841 -3.36 -10.97 -3.06
C ALA A 841 -2.55 -11.38 -4.30
N ASN A 842 -2.85 -12.56 -4.87
CA ASN A 842 -2.30 -12.98 -6.15
C ASN A 842 -2.77 -12.05 -7.27
N ILE A 843 -4.05 -11.65 -7.23
CA ILE A 843 -4.67 -10.67 -8.13
C ILE A 843 -5.27 -9.55 -7.28
N GLY A 844 -4.80 -8.32 -7.48
CA GLY A 844 -5.42 -7.12 -6.93
C GLY A 844 -6.21 -6.38 -8.00
N VAL A 845 -7.48 -6.10 -7.73
CA VAL A 845 -8.37 -5.33 -8.60
C VAL A 845 -8.75 -4.05 -7.88
N ALA A 846 -8.23 -2.93 -8.35
CA ALA A 846 -8.62 -1.62 -7.85
C ALA A 846 -9.79 -1.08 -8.69
N LEU A 847 -10.89 -0.77 -8.04
CA LEU A 847 -12.03 -0.09 -8.66
C LEU A 847 -11.75 1.42 -8.66
N LEU A 848 -11.91 2.05 -9.81
CA LEU A 848 -11.76 3.49 -9.95
C LEU A 848 -13.14 4.09 -10.16
N ASP A 849 -13.48 5.12 -9.37
CA ASP A 849 -14.66 5.92 -9.64
C ASP A 849 -14.44 6.75 -10.91
N GLY A 850 -15.25 6.48 -11.90
CA GLY A 850 -15.22 7.22 -13.14
C GLY A 850 -16.39 6.81 -14.02
N SER A 851 -17.02 7.81 -14.61
CA SER A 851 -18.02 7.57 -15.65
C SER A 851 -17.35 7.12 -16.95
N GLU A 852 -18.13 6.50 -17.85
CA GLU A 852 -17.66 6.19 -19.20
C GLU A 852 -17.16 7.45 -19.95
N GLU A 853 -17.71 8.61 -19.59
CA GLU A 853 -17.29 9.92 -20.11
C GLU A 853 -15.91 10.33 -19.60
N ASP A 854 -15.58 10.03 -18.34
CA ASP A 854 -14.27 10.31 -17.75
C ASP A 854 -13.20 9.41 -18.37
N LEU A 855 -13.53 8.14 -18.61
CA LEU A 855 -12.65 7.22 -19.37
C LEU A 855 -12.40 7.72 -20.80
N LYS A 856 -13.42 8.26 -21.46
CA LYS A 856 -13.26 8.88 -22.80
C LYS A 856 -12.36 10.11 -22.70
N LYS A 857 -12.54 10.99 -21.72
CA LYS A 857 -11.68 12.16 -21.47
C LYS A 857 -10.23 11.76 -21.20
N ILE A 858 -10.01 10.76 -20.34
CA ILE A 858 -8.65 10.23 -20.06
C ILE A 858 -8.02 9.67 -21.33
N THR A 859 -8.78 8.89 -22.10
CA THR A 859 -8.29 8.30 -23.36
C THR A 859 -7.96 9.37 -24.39
N GLU A 860 -8.78 10.40 -24.52
CA GLU A 860 -8.52 11.56 -25.39
C GLU A 860 -7.32 12.38 -24.90
N HIS A 861 -7.20 12.61 -23.61
CA HIS A 861 -6.05 13.30 -23.04
C HIS A 861 -4.75 12.53 -23.29
N GLN A 862 -4.73 11.20 -23.07
CA GLN A 862 -3.59 10.35 -23.39
C GLN A 862 -3.26 10.35 -24.89
N ARG A 863 -4.27 10.39 -25.75
CA ARG A 863 -4.10 10.50 -27.20
C ARG A 863 -3.48 11.83 -27.60
N LEU A 864 -3.93 12.92 -27.01
CA LEU A 864 -3.39 14.28 -27.20
C LEU A 864 -1.93 14.37 -26.72
N GLU A 865 -1.64 13.84 -25.55
CA GLU A 865 -0.28 13.76 -25.00
C GLU A 865 0.67 12.96 -25.93
N ARG A 866 0.21 11.81 -26.45
CA ARG A 866 0.99 11.03 -27.41
C ARG A 866 1.25 11.81 -28.69
N MET A 867 0.22 12.47 -29.25
CA MET A 867 0.37 13.31 -30.43
C MET A 867 1.32 14.48 -30.18
N LYS A 868 1.26 15.11 -29.02
CA LYS A 868 2.17 16.18 -28.59
C LYS A 868 3.62 15.68 -28.56
N LYS A 869 3.89 14.55 -27.93
CA LYS A 869 5.23 13.93 -27.88
C LYS A 869 5.75 13.55 -29.28
N VAL A 870 4.89 13.00 -30.14
CA VAL A 870 5.26 12.67 -31.53
C VAL A 870 5.58 13.96 -32.32
N TYR A 871 4.77 14.99 -32.17
CA TYR A 871 4.98 16.29 -32.81
C TYR A 871 6.28 16.97 -32.31
N GLU A 872 6.57 16.94 -31.04
CA GLU A 872 7.83 17.45 -30.46
C GLU A 872 9.04 16.65 -30.97
N SER A 873 8.90 15.32 -31.09
CA SER A 873 9.95 14.48 -31.68
C SER A 873 10.19 14.82 -33.13
N GLN A 874 9.14 15.07 -33.94
CA GLN A 874 9.24 15.50 -35.31
C GLN A 874 9.86 16.90 -35.43
N LEU A 875 9.49 17.85 -34.56
CA LEU A 875 10.09 19.18 -34.47
C LEU A 875 11.59 19.08 -34.20
N ASN A 876 12.00 18.29 -33.24
CA ASN A 876 13.41 18.07 -32.90
C ASN A 876 14.18 17.40 -34.06
N MET A 877 13.56 16.47 -34.76
CA MET A 877 14.16 15.83 -35.95
C MET A 877 14.33 16.82 -37.10
N MET A 878 13.30 17.60 -37.45
CA MET A 878 13.35 18.59 -38.50
C MET A 878 14.29 19.76 -38.18
N ALA A 879 14.37 20.19 -36.94
CA ALA A 879 15.35 21.18 -36.47
C ALA A 879 16.80 20.68 -36.69
N ARG A 880 17.07 19.39 -36.45
CA ARG A 880 18.40 18.80 -36.71
C ARG A 880 18.75 18.77 -38.21
N TRP A 881 17.75 18.70 -39.08
CA TRP A 881 17.94 18.65 -40.53
C TRP A 881 17.72 20.02 -41.21
N ASN A 882 17.58 21.10 -40.40
CA ASN A 882 17.33 22.48 -40.90
C ASN A 882 16.12 22.58 -41.84
N GLN A 883 15.09 21.76 -41.60
CA GLN A 883 13.84 21.75 -42.38
C GLN A 883 12.76 22.57 -41.68
N PRO A 884 11.79 23.14 -42.43
CA PRO A 884 10.69 23.90 -41.79
C PRO A 884 9.84 23.02 -40.86
N PRO A 885 9.30 23.58 -39.78
CA PRO A 885 8.52 22.83 -38.80
C PRO A 885 7.27 22.19 -39.48
N PRO A 886 6.89 20.98 -39.05
CA PRO A 886 5.69 20.32 -39.61
C PRO A 886 4.43 21.08 -39.17
N PRO A 887 3.34 21.03 -39.95
CA PRO A 887 2.10 21.69 -39.56
C PRO A 887 1.55 21.09 -38.25
N VAL A 888 1.08 21.96 -37.34
CA VAL A 888 0.48 21.52 -36.08
C VAL A 888 -0.76 20.68 -36.38
N PRO A 889 -0.87 19.45 -35.81
CA PRO A 889 -2.05 18.61 -35.98
C PRO A 889 -3.34 19.34 -35.52
N PRO A 890 -4.47 19.18 -36.24
CA PRO A 890 -5.72 19.88 -35.91
C PRO A 890 -6.18 19.65 -34.46
N ALA A 891 -5.98 18.45 -33.96
CA ALA A 891 -6.33 18.08 -32.59
C ALA A 891 -5.48 18.81 -31.51
N LEU A 892 -4.24 19.20 -31.84
CA LEU A 892 -3.38 19.98 -30.94
C LEU A 892 -3.62 21.50 -31.07
N LYS A 893 -4.37 21.96 -32.09
CA LYS A 893 -4.80 23.34 -32.24
C LYS A 893 -6.10 23.65 -31.47
N ALA A 894 -6.90 22.60 -31.22
CA ALA A 894 -8.20 22.71 -30.54
C ALA A 894 -8.08 22.50 -29.02
N ALA A 895 -6.95 21.95 -28.55
CA ALA A 895 -6.60 21.81 -27.14
C ALA A 895 -5.59 22.90 -26.73
#